data_611d0bf67ee4391e0ed8b4025717c692
#
_entry.id   611d0bf67ee4391e0ed8b4025717c692
#
_cell.length_a   1.000
_cell.length_b   1.000
_cell.length_c   1.000
_cell.angle_alpha   90.00
_cell.angle_beta   90.00
_cell.angle_gamma   90.00
#
_symmetry.space_group_name_H-M   'P 1'
#
loop_
_entity.id
_entity.type
_entity.pdbx_description
1 polymer ?
#
loop_
_entity_poly.entity_id
_entity_poly.type
_entity_poly.pdbx_seq_one_letter_code
_entity_poly.pdbx_strand_id
1 'polypeptide(L)'
;MKKRFLSWLLVLAMILTGVPMATAAGSGFVSPDAEAPSYEGGPLELPVDTGVEAQSGMLDPSTVEAGSDTLENEPKIVHDASGRFSLTEAGQTKTPEDTDVVNFIVVMKEQSLLAAGFSTDDIAARTASVTRYEAEQTASLDSLKTQMTKRFASDENFEIGFTYTVATTGVSVTTEYGNKEALEAMPGVDYVYVAPTFQLPEDYALDTGDAYQPMTSNATTMIGADVLNKTGYTGKGMKIAILDTGIVVDHPSFGALSEDKLTETSLTKAGVNEIWDTLNASKTTSGNMSYYNSKLPFIFNYFTMSFDVSHATAQHDHGTHVAGIAAANKTDSNSVIGVAPDAQLVVMQVFSNKGGAGWDTIMAALEDCVRLDVDSVNLSLGAAAGFTTSTDGMNEVLKQFVDTDIEVLIAAGNDTNNAYMNLTGLNMSKAGNPDIGLAGTPSTYEPAISVASVDNDGTDLLYFTVNGREIGYYDTAASTSTKFFNNFKGQTLEFVAVPGIGETSDYANLDVTGKVALVSRGQSSFPEKQAAAQAAGAIACVVYNNMPGQILMQINDGGDNIPCVSISMSDGQYLKEMATGSMTVCEGDLIHVKLEKTISSFSSWGVTPDLKLKPEIAGVGGGIYSTRDPSLAGSYYGEMSGTSMATPQVTGAMAVLMQYLREHYDYEEAELRQVAANLMMSTANPVMEGELEYSPRAQGAGLV
;
A
#
# COMPACT_ATOMS: atom_id res chain seq x y z
N MET A 1 -41.06 12.70 11.22
CA MET A 1 -40.69 14.13 11.19
C MET A 1 -39.18 14.37 11.16
N LYS A 2 -38.34 13.46 11.65
CA LYS A 2 -36.86 13.64 11.66
C LYS A 2 -36.20 13.52 10.25
N LYS A 3 -36.72 12.69 9.34
CA LYS A 3 -36.14 12.52 7.98
C LYS A 3 -36.24 13.74 7.05
N ARG A 4 -37.11 14.71 7.35
CA ARG A 4 -37.21 15.96 6.55
C ARG A 4 -36.26 17.07 6.98
N PHE A 5 -35.67 16.96 8.16
CA PHE A 5 -34.77 17.99 8.68
C PHE A 5 -33.33 17.84 8.16
N LEU A 6 -32.91 16.61 7.86
CA LEU A 6 -31.55 16.34 7.37
C LEU A 6 -31.35 16.78 5.91
N SER A 7 -32.38 16.62 5.06
CA SER A 7 -32.36 17.11 3.67
C SER A 7 -32.18 18.65 3.61
N TRP A 8 -32.66 19.37 4.62
CA TRP A 8 -32.50 20.83 4.71
C TRP A 8 -31.11 21.24 5.22
N LEU A 9 -30.44 20.42 6.02
CA LEU A 9 -29.08 20.71 6.49
C LEU A 9 -28.05 20.52 5.37
N LEU A 10 -28.21 19.49 4.52
CA LEU A 10 -27.35 19.31 3.34
C LEU A 10 -27.53 20.43 2.31
N VAL A 11 -28.76 20.90 2.08
CA VAL A 11 -29.03 22.04 1.21
C VAL A 11 -28.46 23.35 1.81
N LEU A 12 -28.50 23.50 3.13
CA LEU A 12 -27.95 24.67 3.81
C LEU A 12 -26.41 24.70 3.79
N ALA A 13 -25.76 23.54 3.84
CA ALA A 13 -24.31 23.42 3.69
C ALA A 13 -23.85 23.80 2.27
N MET A 14 -24.59 23.41 1.24
CA MET A 14 -24.30 23.79 -0.15
C MET A 14 -24.51 25.29 -0.43
N ILE A 15 -25.42 25.95 0.28
CA ILE A 15 -25.67 27.40 0.13
C ILE A 15 -24.56 28.23 0.79
N LEU A 16 -23.91 27.74 1.81
CA LEU A 16 -22.84 28.43 2.54
C LEU A 16 -21.45 28.37 1.87
N THR A 17 -21.25 27.45 0.90
CA THR A 17 -19.95 27.28 0.23
C THR A 17 -19.78 28.09 -1.07
N GLY A 18 -20.80 28.83 -1.50
CA GLY A 18 -20.63 29.82 -2.58
C GLY A 18 -20.33 29.24 -3.98
N VAL A 19 -20.63 27.98 -4.24
CA VAL A 19 -20.43 27.36 -5.55
C VAL A 19 -21.59 27.77 -6.48
N PRO A 20 -21.36 28.36 -7.68
CA PRO A 20 -22.43 28.73 -8.59
C PRO A 20 -23.10 27.49 -9.18
N MET A 21 -24.41 27.37 -8.99
CA MET A 21 -25.23 26.39 -9.68
C MET A 21 -25.23 26.64 -11.19
N ALA A 22 -24.64 25.73 -11.95
CA ALA A 22 -24.89 25.65 -13.38
C ALA A 22 -26.31 25.08 -13.60
N THR A 23 -27.19 25.89 -14.18
CA THR A 23 -28.53 25.44 -14.56
C THR A 23 -28.44 24.53 -15.78
N ALA A 24 -28.51 23.21 -15.56
CA ALA A 24 -28.74 22.26 -16.62
C ALA A 24 -30.24 22.25 -16.96
N ALA A 25 -30.59 22.79 -18.11
CA ALA A 25 -31.91 22.68 -18.67
C ALA A 25 -32.10 21.30 -19.34
N GLY A 26 -33.06 20.58 -18.84
CA GLY A 26 -33.85 19.53 -19.49
C GLY A 26 -33.16 18.48 -20.36
N SER A 27 -33.02 17.26 -19.85
CA SER A 27 -33.10 16.06 -20.67
C SER A 27 -34.00 15.04 -19.95
N GLY A 28 -35.10 14.68 -20.62
CA GLY A 28 -36.09 13.73 -20.14
C GLY A 28 -35.53 12.30 -20.07
N PHE A 29 -36.00 11.55 -19.10
CA PHE A 29 -35.79 10.11 -19.01
C PHE A 29 -36.32 9.42 -20.28
N VAL A 30 -35.45 8.68 -20.96
CA VAL A 30 -35.82 7.80 -22.08
C VAL A 30 -36.01 6.39 -21.50
N SER A 31 -37.12 5.79 -21.86
CA SER A 31 -37.51 4.42 -21.52
C SER A 31 -36.55 3.39 -22.12
N PRO A 32 -36.33 2.21 -21.48
CA PRO A 32 -35.41 1.18 -21.93
C PRO A 32 -35.71 0.47 -23.25
N ASP A 33 -36.83 0.78 -23.92
CA ASP A 33 -37.30 0.06 -25.09
C ASP A 33 -37.10 0.79 -26.43
N ALA A 34 -36.21 1.76 -26.52
CA ALA A 34 -35.88 2.42 -27.79
C ALA A 34 -34.74 1.69 -28.51
N GLU A 35 -35.03 1.11 -29.68
CA GLU A 35 -34.01 0.56 -30.58
C GLU A 35 -32.96 1.61 -30.93
N ALA A 36 -31.68 1.20 -30.86
CA ALA A 36 -30.54 2.05 -31.20
C ALA A 36 -30.61 2.51 -32.68
N PRO A 37 -30.37 3.80 -32.98
CA PRO A 37 -30.34 4.25 -34.36
C PRO A 37 -29.12 3.68 -35.07
N SER A 38 -29.34 3.07 -36.24
CA SER A 38 -28.30 2.60 -37.14
C SER A 38 -27.50 3.79 -37.68
N TYR A 39 -26.18 3.81 -37.43
CA TYR A 39 -25.26 4.81 -37.95
C TYR A 39 -24.80 4.40 -39.35
N GLU A 40 -25.35 5.02 -40.39
CA GLU A 40 -24.81 5.01 -41.76
C GLU A 40 -23.83 6.18 -41.90
N GLY A 41 -22.55 6.00 -41.52
CA GLY A 41 -21.50 6.93 -41.75
C GLY A 41 -20.36 6.24 -42.53
N GLY A 42 -20.08 6.72 -43.72
CA GLY A 42 -18.91 6.30 -44.51
C GLY A 42 -17.61 6.67 -43.79
N PRO A 43 -16.45 6.13 -44.26
CA PRO A 43 -15.17 6.32 -43.59
C PRO A 43 -14.77 7.79 -43.54
N LEU A 44 -14.46 8.30 -42.34
CA LEU A 44 -13.85 9.60 -42.11
C LEU A 44 -12.41 9.56 -42.69
N GLU A 45 -12.20 10.22 -43.81
CA GLU A 45 -10.86 10.52 -44.28
C GLU A 45 -10.25 11.63 -43.42
N LEU A 46 -9.25 11.27 -42.59
CA LEU A 46 -8.40 12.23 -41.91
C LEU A 46 -7.40 12.82 -42.92
N PRO A 47 -7.12 14.13 -42.89
CA PRO A 47 -6.11 14.71 -43.75
C PRO A 47 -4.72 14.14 -43.42
N VAL A 48 -4.08 13.48 -44.37
CA VAL A 48 -2.70 13.00 -44.27
C VAL A 48 -1.79 14.21 -44.50
N ASP A 49 -1.12 14.67 -43.46
CA ASP A 49 -0.01 15.62 -43.61
C ASP A 49 1.22 14.84 -44.08
N THR A 50 1.56 15.04 -45.39
CA THR A 50 2.71 14.45 -46.02
C THR A 50 3.94 15.32 -45.86
N GLY A 51 4.66 15.16 -44.74
CA GLY A 51 5.82 16.02 -44.51
C GLY A 51 6.90 15.52 -43.53
N VAL A 52 7.06 14.20 -43.32
CA VAL A 52 8.29 13.66 -42.72
C VAL A 52 8.64 12.33 -43.37
N GLU A 53 9.75 12.32 -44.12
CA GLU A 53 10.36 11.07 -44.56
C GLU A 53 10.88 10.28 -43.37
N ALA A 54 10.15 9.26 -42.94
CA ALA A 54 10.64 8.25 -42.02
C ALA A 54 11.62 7.34 -42.76
N GLN A 55 12.90 7.41 -42.43
CA GLN A 55 13.85 6.36 -42.78
C GLN A 55 13.43 5.08 -42.06
N SER A 56 12.70 4.21 -42.73
CA SER A 56 12.38 2.87 -42.28
C SER A 56 13.60 1.97 -42.42
N GLY A 57 14.45 1.94 -41.42
CA GLY A 57 15.38 0.83 -41.20
C GLY A 57 14.64 -0.35 -40.61
N MET A 58 13.86 -1.07 -41.40
CA MET A 58 13.38 -2.39 -41.01
C MET A 58 14.59 -3.31 -40.92
N LEU A 59 15.00 -3.73 -39.72
CA LEU A 59 15.92 -4.84 -39.55
C LEU A 59 15.22 -6.12 -40.04
N ASP A 60 15.87 -6.79 -40.98
CA ASP A 60 15.44 -8.10 -41.47
C ASP A 60 15.48 -9.11 -40.31
N PRO A 61 14.36 -9.75 -39.94
CA PRO A 61 14.33 -10.70 -38.83
C PRO A 61 15.24 -11.92 -39.03
N SER A 62 15.75 -12.15 -40.25
CA SER A 62 16.63 -13.27 -40.56
C SER A 62 18.11 -13.03 -40.25
N THR A 63 18.49 -11.83 -39.81
CA THR A 63 19.89 -11.46 -39.49
C THR A 63 20.21 -11.34 -38.02
N VAL A 64 19.26 -11.64 -37.12
CA VAL A 64 19.53 -11.72 -35.68
C VAL A 64 20.09 -13.11 -35.42
N GLU A 65 21.42 -13.23 -35.37
CA GLU A 65 22.03 -14.39 -34.71
C GLU A 65 21.59 -14.43 -33.27
N ALA A 66 20.93 -15.52 -32.87
CA ALA A 66 20.60 -15.80 -31.51
C ALA A 66 21.90 -15.96 -30.70
N GLY A 67 22.33 -14.87 -30.07
CA GLY A 67 23.34 -14.91 -29.05
C GLY A 67 22.77 -15.77 -27.91
N SER A 68 23.46 -16.85 -27.58
CA SER A 68 23.10 -17.81 -26.54
C SER A 68 23.45 -17.27 -25.14
N ASP A 69 23.05 -16.05 -24.81
CA ASP A 69 23.03 -15.62 -23.42
C ASP A 69 21.61 -15.80 -22.91
N THR A 70 21.44 -16.90 -22.22
CA THR A 70 20.25 -17.30 -21.50
C THR A 70 19.87 -16.21 -20.49
N LEU A 71 18.88 -15.39 -20.83
CA LEU A 71 18.11 -14.67 -19.84
C LEU A 71 17.27 -15.71 -19.08
N GLU A 72 17.88 -16.35 -18.06
CA GLU A 72 17.23 -17.37 -17.23
C GLU A 72 16.17 -16.79 -16.27
N ASN A 73 15.93 -15.47 -16.29
CA ASN A 73 15.11 -14.77 -15.29
C ASN A 73 13.99 -13.89 -15.89
N GLU A 74 13.49 -14.17 -17.08
CA GLU A 74 12.29 -13.46 -17.53
C GLU A 74 11.00 -14.12 -16.97
N PRO A 75 10.01 -13.34 -16.49
CA PRO A 75 8.72 -13.87 -16.08
C PRO A 75 8.03 -14.56 -17.26
N LYS A 76 7.68 -15.82 -17.11
CA LYS A 76 6.97 -16.59 -18.14
C LYS A 76 5.51 -16.74 -17.74
N ILE A 77 4.61 -16.49 -18.71
CA ILE A 77 3.21 -16.87 -18.57
C ILE A 77 3.14 -18.38 -18.78
N VAL A 78 2.71 -19.12 -17.77
CA VAL A 78 2.54 -20.57 -17.84
C VAL A 78 1.06 -20.90 -17.82
N HIS A 79 0.63 -21.76 -18.75
CA HIS A 79 -0.70 -22.33 -18.77
C HIS A 79 -0.62 -23.70 -18.08
N ASP A 80 -1.47 -23.93 -17.08
CA ASP A 80 -1.70 -25.28 -16.59
C ASP A 80 -2.63 -26.06 -17.56
N ALA A 81 -2.75 -27.36 -17.34
CA ALA A 81 -3.59 -28.23 -18.17
C ALA A 81 -5.09 -27.86 -18.13
N SER A 82 -5.52 -26.97 -17.23
CA SER A 82 -6.88 -26.46 -17.13
C SER A 82 -7.08 -25.11 -17.83
N GLY A 83 -6.00 -24.55 -18.44
CA GLY A 83 -6.02 -23.26 -19.11
C GLY A 83 -5.88 -22.05 -18.19
N ARG A 84 -5.46 -22.25 -16.94
CA ARG A 84 -5.20 -21.16 -15.99
C ARG A 84 -3.87 -20.51 -16.27
N PHE A 85 -3.86 -19.18 -16.13
CA PHE A 85 -2.66 -18.37 -16.19
C PHE A 85 -2.08 -18.22 -14.78
N SER A 86 -0.80 -18.45 -14.61
CA SER A 86 -0.05 -17.96 -13.47
C SER A 86 1.07 -17.04 -13.93
N LEU A 87 1.15 -15.85 -13.35
CA LEU A 87 2.32 -15.00 -13.44
C LEU A 87 3.23 -15.39 -12.29
N THR A 88 4.47 -15.61 -12.62
CA THR A 88 5.46 -16.00 -11.63
C THR A 88 6.53 -14.92 -11.60
N GLU A 89 7.00 -14.59 -10.42
CA GLU A 89 8.21 -13.78 -10.27
C GLU A 89 9.35 -14.39 -11.09
N ALA A 90 10.20 -13.52 -11.62
CA ALA A 90 11.42 -13.94 -12.31
C ALA A 90 12.18 -14.92 -11.40
N GLY A 91 12.16 -16.21 -11.76
CA GLY A 91 12.86 -17.28 -11.05
C GLY A 91 12.02 -18.30 -10.29
N GLN A 92 10.69 -18.21 -10.20
CA GLN A 92 9.86 -19.17 -9.46
C GLN A 92 8.60 -19.61 -10.22
N THR A 93 8.76 -20.14 -11.41
CA THR A 93 7.66 -20.70 -12.21
C THR A 93 7.72 -22.18 -12.40
N LYS A 94 7.99 -22.89 -11.35
CA LYS A 94 7.84 -24.32 -11.42
C LYS A 94 6.52 -24.66 -10.73
N THR A 95 5.59 -25.29 -11.46
CA THR A 95 4.59 -26.13 -10.77
C THR A 95 5.37 -26.97 -9.78
N PRO A 96 5.06 -26.96 -8.48
CA PRO A 96 5.81 -27.74 -7.51
C PRO A 96 5.96 -29.18 -8.01
N GLU A 97 7.14 -29.76 -7.84
CA GLU A 97 7.33 -31.20 -8.07
C GLU A 97 6.66 -31.99 -6.94
N ASP A 98 6.30 -33.22 -7.20
CA ASP A 98 5.62 -34.07 -6.21
C ASP A 98 6.35 -34.16 -4.86
N THR A 99 7.67 -33.96 -4.85
CA THR A 99 8.53 -33.96 -3.66
C THR A 99 8.74 -32.58 -3.02
N ASP A 100 8.25 -31.52 -3.65
CA ASP A 100 8.36 -30.19 -3.07
C ASP A 100 7.42 -30.07 -1.86
N VAL A 101 7.96 -29.58 -0.75
CA VAL A 101 7.17 -29.35 0.46
C VAL A 101 6.44 -28.01 0.33
N VAL A 102 5.11 -28.07 0.41
CA VAL A 102 4.24 -26.91 0.26
C VAL A 102 3.24 -26.82 1.42
N ASN A 103 2.68 -25.65 1.62
CA ASN A 103 1.58 -25.47 2.56
C ASN A 103 0.25 -25.48 1.80
N PHE A 104 -0.63 -26.39 2.16
CA PHE A 104 -1.98 -26.50 1.60
C PHE A 104 -3.02 -25.94 2.54
N ILE A 105 -4.07 -25.37 1.97
CA ILE A 105 -5.34 -25.17 2.65
C ILE A 105 -6.29 -26.26 2.19
N VAL A 106 -6.77 -27.05 3.15
CA VAL A 106 -7.75 -28.11 2.94
C VAL A 106 -9.11 -27.62 3.41
N VAL A 107 -9.99 -27.35 2.47
CA VAL A 107 -11.33 -26.80 2.72
C VAL A 107 -12.35 -27.92 2.78
N MET A 108 -13.22 -27.88 3.79
CA MET A 108 -14.30 -28.83 3.98
C MET A 108 -15.59 -28.36 3.31
N LYS A 109 -16.49 -29.30 3.02
CA LYS A 109 -17.85 -29.02 2.51
C LYS A 109 -18.78 -28.37 3.54
N GLU A 110 -18.41 -28.44 4.79
CA GLU A 110 -19.14 -27.84 5.90
C GLU A 110 -18.99 -26.32 5.87
N GLN A 111 -20.09 -25.59 6.03
CA GLN A 111 -20.07 -24.13 5.99
C GLN A 111 -19.33 -23.56 7.22
N SER A 112 -18.62 -22.46 7.02
CA SER A 112 -18.06 -21.65 8.10
C SER A 112 -19.13 -20.91 8.90
N LEU A 113 -18.77 -20.29 10.00
CA LEU A 113 -19.72 -19.50 10.81
C LEU A 113 -20.33 -18.37 10.00
N LEU A 114 -19.52 -17.58 9.29
CA LEU A 114 -20.01 -16.48 8.45
C LEU A 114 -20.88 -17.01 7.28
N ALA A 115 -20.45 -18.08 6.60
CA ALA A 115 -21.23 -18.70 5.53
C ALA A 115 -22.56 -19.31 6.02
N ALA A 116 -22.65 -19.70 7.28
CA ALA A 116 -23.88 -20.17 7.91
C ALA A 116 -24.80 -19.03 8.37
N GLY A 117 -24.39 -17.77 8.20
CA GLY A 117 -25.17 -16.57 8.46
C GLY A 117 -25.12 -16.09 9.91
N PHE A 118 -24.09 -16.47 10.70
CA PHE A 118 -23.87 -15.87 12.01
C PHE A 118 -23.22 -14.49 11.82
N SER A 119 -23.72 -13.48 12.56
CA SER A 119 -23.15 -12.14 12.57
C SER A 119 -21.81 -12.08 13.31
N THR A 120 -21.04 -11.01 13.08
CA THR A 120 -19.80 -10.74 13.84
C THR A 120 -20.09 -10.59 15.32
N ASP A 121 -21.14 -9.88 15.69
CA ASP A 121 -21.61 -9.72 17.07
C ASP A 121 -21.93 -11.08 17.75
N ASP A 122 -22.64 -11.97 17.04
CA ASP A 122 -22.98 -13.30 17.57
C ASP A 122 -21.73 -14.16 17.81
N ILE A 123 -20.75 -14.04 16.90
CA ILE A 123 -19.47 -14.78 16.97
C ILE A 123 -18.60 -14.23 18.10
N ALA A 124 -18.44 -12.92 18.21
CA ALA A 124 -17.67 -12.27 19.27
C ALA A 124 -18.30 -12.50 20.64
N ALA A 125 -19.64 -12.43 20.74
CA ALA A 125 -20.39 -12.71 21.97
C ALA A 125 -20.48 -14.21 22.32
N ARG A 126 -20.02 -15.12 21.42
CA ARG A 126 -20.08 -16.58 21.61
C ARG A 126 -21.48 -17.06 21.99
N THR A 127 -22.49 -16.64 21.24
CA THR A 127 -23.87 -17.04 21.51
C THR A 127 -24.01 -18.57 21.60
N ALA A 128 -25.04 -19.06 22.28
CA ALA A 128 -25.25 -20.50 22.44
C ALA A 128 -25.42 -21.23 21.09
N SER A 129 -25.91 -20.52 20.06
CA SER A 129 -26.03 -21.04 18.69
C SER A 129 -24.68 -21.16 18.02
N VAL A 130 -23.81 -20.16 18.13
CA VAL A 130 -22.42 -20.19 17.64
C VAL A 130 -21.66 -21.32 18.33
N THR A 131 -21.65 -21.37 19.65
CA THR A 131 -20.92 -22.39 20.42
C THR A 131 -21.33 -23.81 20.03
N ARG A 132 -22.62 -24.05 19.78
CA ARG A 132 -23.11 -25.37 19.35
C ARG A 132 -22.62 -25.69 17.94
N TYR A 133 -22.70 -24.74 17.00
CA TYR A 133 -22.28 -24.93 15.62
C TYR A 133 -20.76 -25.20 15.55
N GLU A 134 -19.97 -24.43 16.28
CA GLU A 134 -18.52 -24.64 16.39
C GLU A 134 -18.15 -26.02 16.95
N ALA A 135 -18.92 -26.54 17.89
CA ALA A 135 -18.67 -27.88 18.44
C ALA A 135 -18.88 -28.97 17.37
N GLU A 136 -19.86 -28.79 16.49
CA GLU A 136 -20.10 -29.69 15.33
C GLU A 136 -18.96 -29.59 14.32
N GLN A 137 -18.55 -28.37 13.91
CA GLN A 137 -17.40 -28.14 13.02
C GLN A 137 -16.11 -28.74 13.63
N THR A 138 -15.83 -28.47 14.91
CA THR A 138 -14.64 -28.97 15.58
C THR A 138 -14.58 -30.50 15.57
N ALA A 139 -15.71 -31.18 15.80
CA ALA A 139 -15.78 -32.64 15.75
C ALA A 139 -15.46 -33.19 14.35
N SER A 140 -15.95 -32.53 13.30
CA SER A 140 -15.67 -32.88 11.90
C SER A 140 -14.19 -32.65 11.57
N LEU A 141 -13.63 -31.50 11.95
CA LEU A 141 -12.22 -31.16 11.75
C LEU A 141 -11.27 -32.09 12.50
N ASP A 142 -11.57 -32.46 13.73
CA ASP A 142 -10.76 -33.40 14.52
C ASP A 142 -10.78 -34.83 13.93
N SER A 143 -11.93 -35.23 13.36
CA SER A 143 -12.01 -36.46 12.60
C SER A 143 -11.11 -36.42 11.35
N LEU A 144 -11.14 -35.31 10.60
CA LEU A 144 -10.29 -35.11 9.42
C LEU A 144 -8.80 -35.12 9.80
N LYS A 145 -8.40 -34.35 10.81
CA LYS A 145 -7.00 -34.31 11.30
C LYS A 145 -6.50 -35.70 11.71
N THR A 146 -7.35 -36.46 12.39
CA THR A 146 -7.01 -37.85 12.79
C THR A 146 -6.78 -38.75 11.58
N GLN A 147 -7.62 -38.61 10.54
CA GLN A 147 -7.47 -39.36 9.30
C GLN A 147 -6.21 -38.95 8.53
N MET A 148 -5.93 -37.65 8.44
CA MET A 148 -4.72 -37.12 7.82
C MET A 148 -3.46 -37.62 8.50
N THR A 149 -3.36 -37.48 9.82
CA THR A 149 -2.21 -37.94 10.62
C THR A 149 -1.93 -39.43 10.39
N LYS A 150 -2.99 -40.25 10.29
CA LYS A 150 -2.84 -41.67 10.00
C LYS A 150 -2.42 -41.95 8.55
N ARG A 151 -2.98 -41.19 7.60
CA ARG A 151 -2.74 -41.37 6.16
C ARG A 151 -1.32 -41.02 5.77
N PHE A 152 -0.82 -39.91 6.30
CA PHE A 152 0.47 -39.31 5.98
C PHE A 152 1.55 -39.58 7.04
N ALA A 153 1.37 -40.61 7.88
CA ALA A 153 2.31 -40.96 8.96
C ALA A 153 3.74 -41.30 8.49
N SER A 154 3.94 -41.54 7.20
CA SER A 154 5.25 -41.82 6.59
C SER A 154 5.89 -40.60 5.93
N ASP A 155 5.19 -39.49 5.82
CA ASP A 155 5.73 -38.22 5.33
C ASP A 155 6.36 -37.47 6.49
N GLU A 156 7.69 -37.31 6.44
CA GLU A 156 8.45 -36.60 7.50
C GLU A 156 8.16 -35.10 7.55
N ASN A 157 7.59 -34.57 6.47
CA ASN A 157 7.23 -33.14 6.35
C ASN A 157 5.77 -32.87 6.71
N PHE A 158 4.98 -33.93 7.01
CA PHE A 158 3.56 -33.75 7.29
C PHE A 158 3.33 -33.07 8.64
N GLU A 159 2.76 -31.85 8.57
CA GLU A 159 2.37 -31.08 9.76
C GLU A 159 0.98 -30.45 9.55
N ILE A 160 0.13 -30.50 10.58
CA ILE A 160 -1.15 -29.79 10.60
C ILE A 160 -0.95 -28.47 11.31
N GLY A 161 -1.20 -27.38 10.61
CA GLY A 161 -1.08 -26.02 11.10
C GLY A 161 -2.40 -25.47 11.72
N PHE A 162 -2.89 -24.36 11.19
CA PHE A 162 -4.09 -23.70 11.67
C PHE A 162 -5.37 -24.48 11.39
N THR A 163 -6.39 -24.18 12.18
CA THR A 163 -7.74 -24.70 12.01
C THR A 163 -8.70 -23.53 11.86
N TYR A 164 -9.48 -23.54 10.82
CA TYR A 164 -10.39 -22.47 10.44
C TYR A 164 -11.83 -22.89 10.64
N THR A 165 -12.66 -21.99 11.16
CA THR A 165 -14.09 -22.20 11.42
C THR A 165 -14.95 -20.97 11.14
N VAL A 166 -14.36 -19.78 11.02
CA VAL A 166 -15.09 -18.51 10.94
C VAL A 166 -15.35 -18.10 9.49
N ALA A 167 -14.31 -17.87 8.69
CA ALA A 167 -14.42 -17.47 7.29
C ALA A 167 -14.36 -18.65 6.31
N THR A 168 -13.77 -19.76 6.74
CA THR A 168 -13.79 -21.06 6.03
C THR A 168 -13.84 -22.18 7.05
N THR A 169 -14.29 -23.38 6.66
CA THR A 169 -14.13 -24.57 7.49
C THR A 169 -13.00 -25.40 6.90
N GLY A 170 -11.89 -25.54 7.61
CA GLY A 170 -10.73 -26.24 7.06
C GLY A 170 -9.50 -26.26 7.97
N VAL A 171 -8.39 -26.71 7.40
CA VAL A 171 -7.08 -26.75 8.08
C VAL A 171 -5.97 -26.38 7.11
N SER A 172 -4.88 -25.77 7.61
CA SER A 172 -3.63 -25.72 6.86
C SER A 172 -2.79 -26.98 7.10
N VAL A 173 -2.08 -27.43 6.06
CA VAL A 173 -1.27 -28.66 6.11
C VAL A 173 0.01 -28.44 5.33
N THR A 174 1.15 -28.64 5.96
CA THR A 174 2.45 -28.71 5.30
C THR A 174 2.75 -30.17 4.94
N THR A 175 3.05 -30.46 3.68
CA THR A 175 3.33 -31.81 3.18
C THR A 175 3.93 -31.75 1.77
N GLU A 176 4.36 -32.87 1.20
CA GLU A 176 4.81 -32.96 -0.18
C GLU A 176 3.67 -32.65 -1.16
N TYR A 177 3.96 -31.95 -2.25
CA TYR A 177 2.96 -31.53 -3.26
C TYR A 177 2.21 -32.73 -3.87
N GLY A 178 2.90 -33.86 -4.08
CA GLY A 178 2.30 -35.11 -4.58
C GLY A 178 1.19 -35.69 -3.70
N ASN A 179 1.03 -35.18 -2.47
CA ASN A 179 -0.05 -35.59 -1.57
C ASN A 179 -1.39 -34.89 -1.85
N LYS A 180 -1.43 -33.89 -2.77
CA LYS A 180 -2.62 -33.09 -3.05
C LYS A 180 -3.86 -33.92 -3.38
N GLU A 181 -3.77 -34.85 -4.36
CA GLU A 181 -4.89 -35.70 -4.74
C GLU A 181 -5.37 -36.58 -3.58
N ALA A 182 -4.43 -37.04 -2.73
CA ALA A 182 -4.76 -37.86 -1.57
C ALA A 182 -5.50 -37.04 -0.48
N LEU A 183 -5.20 -35.76 -0.34
CA LEU A 183 -5.92 -34.82 0.53
C LEU A 183 -7.33 -34.53 -0.03
N GLU A 184 -7.44 -34.24 -1.33
CA GLU A 184 -8.73 -33.99 -2.01
C GLU A 184 -9.69 -35.17 -1.93
N ALA A 185 -9.15 -36.40 -1.95
CA ALA A 185 -9.94 -37.65 -1.85
C ALA A 185 -10.43 -37.95 -0.43
N MET A 186 -10.09 -37.15 0.58
CA MET A 186 -10.49 -37.45 1.97
C MET A 186 -11.97 -37.16 2.20
N PRO A 187 -12.66 -37.92 3.03
CA PRO A 187 -14.08 -37.71 3.33
C PRO A 187 -14.33 -36.30 3.93
N GLY A 188 -15.30 -35.59 3.39
CA GLY A 188 -15.67 -34.25 3.87
C GLY A 188 -14.86 -33.10 3.26
N VAL A 189 -13.76 -33.38 2.57
CA VAL A 189 -13.00 -32.36 1.84
C VAL A 189 -13.77 -31.93 0.60
N ASP A 190 -13.79 -30.63 0.35
CA ASP A 190 -14.38 -30.01 -0.84
C ASP A 190 -13.31 -29.76 -1.90
N TYR A 191 -12.26 -29.00 -1.55
CA TYR A 191 -11.10 -28.76 -2.41
C TYR A 191 -9.84 -28.48 -1.58
N VAL A 192 -8.69 -28.54 -2.27
CA VAL A 192 -7.37 -28.28 -1.69
C VAL A 192 -6.59 -27.35 -2.61
N TYR A 193 -5.98 -26.31 -2.05
CA TYR A 193 -5.13 -25.40 -2.81
C TYR A 193 -3.84 -25.09 -2.05
N VAL A 194 -2.79 -24.72 -2.79
CA VAL A 194 -1.53 -24.28 -2.19
C VAL A 194 -1.73 -22.88 -1.62
N ALA A 195 -1.36 -22.66 -0.38
CA ALA A 195 -1.36 -21.34 0.24
C ALA A 195 -0.27 -20.47 -0.39
N PRO A 196 -0.59 -19.38 -1.05
CA PRO A 196 0.43 -18.46 -1.57
C PRO A 196 1.15 -17.74 -0.44
N THR A 197 2.34 -17.21 -0.76
CA THR A 197 3.12 -16.34 0.14
C THR A 197 3.21 -14.96 -0.49
N PHE A 198 2.85 -13.94 0.28
CA PHE A 198 2.94 -12.53 -0.13
C PHE A 198 4.22 -11.91 0.41
N GLN A 199 4.80 -11.02 -0.36
CA GLN A 199 5.99 -10.28 0.02
C GLN A 199 5.60 -8.89 0.56
N LEU A 200 6.50 -8.28 1.33
CA LEU A 200 6.42 -6.83 1.54
C LEU A 200 6.67 -6.16 0.19
N PRO A 201 5.82 -5.20 -0.21
CA PRO A 201 6.17 -4.34 -1.34
C PRO A 201 7.52 -3.67 -1.09
N GLU A 202 8.32 -3.46 -2.14
CA GLU A 202 9.55 -2.68 -1.98
C GLU A 202 9.18 -1.27 -1.50
N ASP A 203 9.59 -0.93 -0.30
CA ASP A 203 9.39 0.40 0.26
C ASP A 203 10.51 1.32 -0.23
N TYR A 204 10.11 2.45 -0.76
CA TYR A 204 11.04 3.51 -1.09
C TYR A 204 11.33 4.32 0.17
N ALA A 205 12.21 3.79 1.05
CA ALA A 205 12.66 4.50 2.23
C ALA A 205 13.57 5.67 1.82
N LEU A 206 13.21 6.88 2.24
CA LEU A 206 14.11 8.02 2.23
C LEU A 206 14.85 8.05 3.57
N ASP A 207 16.14 7.77 3.55
CA ASP A 207 16.99 8.10 4.71
C ASP A 207 17.29 9.60 4.68
N THR A 208 16.47 10.37 5.40
CA THR A 208 16.61 11.83 5.47
C THR A 208 17.53 12.31 6.57
N GLY A 209 18.07 11.40 7.42
CA GLY A 209 18.95 11.73 8.55
C GLY A 209 18.23 12.53 9.66
N ASP A 210 18.91 12.68 10.82
CA ASP A 210 18.35 13.27 12.06
C ASP A 210 17.91 14.76 11.97
N ALA A 211 18.19 15.45 10.87
CA ALA A 211 17.88 16.88 10.69
C ALA A 211 16.46 17.16 10.16
N TYR A 212 15.71 16.12 9.83
CA TYR A 212 14.43 16.24 9.14
C TYR A 212 13.28 15.97 10.11
N GLN A 213 12.37 16.93 10.31
CA GLN A 213 11.09 16.76 11.04
C GLN A 213 9.93 17.06 10.09
N PRO A 214 9.56 16.15 9.26
CA PRO A 214 8.51 16.35 8.29
C PRO A 214 7.15 15.85 8.74
N MET A 215 6.17 16.07 7.94
CA MET A 215 4.80 16.35 8.24
C MET A 215 3.86 15.18 7.97
N THR A 216 3.70 14.23 8.91
CA THR A 216 2.49 13.39 8.95
C THR A 216 1.23 14.28 9.03
N SER A 217 1.37 15.46 9.63
CA SER A 217 0.27 16.44 9.73
C SER A 217 -0.27 16.88 8.37
N ASN A 218 0.54 16.86 7.31
CA ASN A 218 0.08 17.24 5.98
C ASN A 218 -0.79 16.13 5.36
N ALA A 219 -0.36 14.90 5.44
CA ALA A 219 -1.11 13.78 4.90
C ALA A 219 -2.50 13.63 5.56
N THR A 220 -2.58 13.79 6.90
CA THR A 220 -3.87 13.80 7.60
C THR A 220 -4.73 15.02 7.24
N THR A 221 -4.11 16.16 6.92
CA THR A 221 -4.82 17.36 6.46
C THR A 221 -5.34 17.20 5.03
N MET A 222 -4.58 16.55 4.15
CA MET A 222 -4.98 16.31 2.75
C MET A 222 -6.26 15.49 2.63
N ILE A 223 -6.49 14.57 3.58
CA ILE A 223 -7.71 13.74 3.66
C ILE A 223 -8.75 14.32 4.63
N GLY A 224 -8.54 15.51 5.21
CA GLY A 224 -9.47 16.16 6.13
C GLY A 224 -9.60 15.52 7.51
N ALA A 225 -8.77 14.54 7.86
CA ALA A 225 -8.82 13.87 9.16
C ALA A 225 -8.56 14.82 10.34
N ASP A 226 -7.71 15.82 10.17
CA ASP A 226 -7.46 16.85 11.17
C ASP A 226 -8.70 17.69 11.51
N VAL A 227 -9.60 17.88 10.55
CA VAL A 227 -10.89 18.58 10.75
C VAL A 227 -11.83 17.69 11.54
N LEU A 228 -11.96 16.42 11.18
CA LEU A 228 -12.80 15.45 11.89
C LEU A 228 -12.33 15.25 13.34
N ASN A 229 -11.03 15.13 13.54
CA ASN A 229 -10.44 14.99 14.87
C ASN A 229 -10.76 16.18 15.79
N LYS A 230 -10.79 17.41 15.25
CA LYS A 230 -11.19 18.62 16.00
C LYS A 230 -12.68 18.64 16.37
N THR A 231 -13.50 17.88 15.67
CA THR A 231 -14.94 17.75 15.98
C THR A 231 -15.26 16.58 16.90
N GLY A 232 -14.24 15.79 17.31
CA GLY A 232 -14.38 14.69 18.26
C GLY A 232 -14.45 13.31 17.62
N TYR A 233 -14.40 13.22 16.28
CA TYR A 233 -14.34 11.94 15.56
C TYR A 233 -12.88 11.54 15.39
N THR A 234 -12.39 10.71 16.30
CA THR A 234 -10.98 10.34 16.46
C THR A 234 -10.74 8.83 16.41
N GLY A 235 -11.76 8.08 16.00
CA GLY A 235 -11.76 6.61 16.07
C GLY A 235 -12.02 6.07 17.48
N LYS A 236 -12.57 6.88 18.39
CA LYS A 236 -12.89 6.46 19.75
C LYS A 236 -13.86 5.27 19.74
N GLY A 237 -13.49 4.21 20.45
CA GLY A 237 -14.26 2.96 20.52
C GLY A 237 -14.06 2.04 19.32
N MET A 238 -13.32 2.47 18.29
CA MET A 238 -13.01 1.68 17.11
C MET A 238 -11.76 0.84 17.31
N LYS A 239 -11.69 -0.29 16.60
CA LYS A 239 -10.61 -1.29 16.65
C LYS A 239 -10.08 -1.50 15.24
N ILE A 240 -8.82 -1.18 15.02
CA ILE A 240 -8.12 -1.35 13.74
C ILE A 240 -7.15 -2.52 13.86
N ALA A 241 -7.31 -3.55 13.02
CA ALA A 241 -6.35 -4.63 12.93
C ALA A 241 -5.23 -4.28 11.94
N ILE A 242 -3.98 -4.48 12.37
CA ILE A 242 -2.79 -4.31 11.55
C ILE A 242 -2.14 -5.69 11.36
N LEU A 243 -2.29 -6.26 10.16
CA LEU A 243 -1.68 -7.52 9.76
C LEU A 243 -0.40 -7.22 8.98
N ASP A 244 0.75 -7.24 9.69
CA ASP A 244 2.00 -6.72 9.15
C ASP A 244 3.25 -7.38 9.77
N THR A 245 4.41 -6.72 9.73
CA THR A 245 5.71 -7.21 10.25
C THR A 245 5.85 -7.16 11.78
N GLY A 246 4.80 -6.75 12.50
CA GLY A 246 4.82 -6.50 13.94
C GLY A 246 4.92 -5.03 14.29
N ILE A 247 5.26 -4.70 15.54
CA ILE A 247 5.28 -3.33 16.06
C ILE A 247 6.27 -3.17 17.22
N VAL A 248 6.80 -1.96 17.40
CA VAL A 248 7.48 -1.55 18.63
C VAL A 248 6.42 -1.20 19.68
N VAL A 249 6.10 -2.16 20.55
CA VAL A 249 4.98 -2.03 21.51
C VAL A 249 5.18 -0.93 22.56
N ASP A 250 6.41 -0.59 22.90
CA ASP A 250 6.78 0.48 23.85
C ASP A 250 7.10 1.81 23.15
N HIS A 251 6.78 1.94 21.86
CA HIS A 251 6.93 3.20 21.14
C HIS A 251 6.12 4.32 21.81
N PRO A 252 6.69 5.53 21.98
CA PRO A 252 6.01 6.63 22.69
C PRO A 252 4.61 6.98 22.14
N SER A 253 4.39 6.81 20.84
CA SER A 253 3.10 7.09 20.19
C SER A 253 2.04 6.00 20.37
N PHE A 254 2.36 4.88 20.99
CA PHE A 254 1.42 3.79 21.29
C PHE A 254 1.16 3.62 22.80
N GLY A 255 1.32 4.71 23.55
CA GLY A 255 0.96 4.75 24.97
C GLY A 255 -0.51 4.45 25.21
N ALA A 256 -0.83 3.97 26.41
CA ALA A 256 -2.19 3.61 26.79
C ALA A 256 -3.18 4.77 26.57
N LEU A 257 -4.37 4.46 26.04
CA LEU A 257 -5.48 5.40 25.95
C LEU A 257 -6.00 5.73 27.35
N SER A 258 -6.35 6.98 27.59
CA SER A 258 -7.02 7.41 28.83
C SER A 258 -8.46 6.88 28.90
N GLU A 259 -9.01 6.79 30.10
CA GLU A 259 -10.34 6.20 30.33
C GLU A 259 -11.46 6.92 29.55
N ASP A 260 -11.36 8.22 29.32
CA ASP A 260 -12.33 9.02 28.56
C ASP A 260 -12.31 8.69 27.05
N LYS A 261 -11.27 7.98 26.57
CA LYS A 261 -11.13 7.51 25.19
C LYS A 261 -11.67 6.10 24.98
N LEU A 262 -11.97 5.38 26.05
CA LEU A 262 -12.53 4.04 25.99
C LEU A 262 -14.07 4.10 25.98
N THR A 263 -14.69 3.07 25.40
CA THR A 263 -16.14 2.87 25.30
C THR A 263 -16.52 1.47 25.78
N GLU A 264 -17.80 1.14 25.78
CA GLU A 264 -18.27 -0.21 26.09
C GLU A 264 -17.82 -1.24 25.05
N THR A 265 -17.57 -0.82 23.81
CA THR A 265 -17.07 -1.66 22.71
C THR A 265 -15.55 -1.84 22.73
N SER A 266 -14.82 -1.08 23.54
CA SER A 266 -13.37 -1.18 23.65
C SER A 266 -12.92 -2.54 24.19
N LEU A 267 -11.94 -3.15 23.52
CA LEU A 267 -11.30 -4.37 23.99
C LEU A 267 -10.58 -4.12 25.32
N THR A 268 -10.87 -4.94 26.30
CA THR A 268 -10.23 -4.92 27.61
C THR A 268 -9.45 -6.22 27.82
N LYS A 269 -8.52 -6.21 28.81
CA LYS A 269 -7.83 -7.43 29.20
C LYS A 269 -8.79 -8.55 29.61
N ALA A 270 -9.89 -8.22 30.27
CA ALA A 270 -10.90 -9.19 30.66
C ALA A 270 -11.63 -9.75 29.44
N GLY A 271 -12.07 -8.89 28.51
CA GLY A 271 -12.75 -9.30 27.28
C GLY A 271 -11.88 -10.21 26.42
N VAL A 272 -10.60 -9.83 26.17
CA VAL A 272 -9.69 -10.70 25.43
C VAL A 272 -9.45 -12.05 26.11
N ASN A 273 -9.36 -12.08 27.45
CA ASN A 273 -9.24 -13.34 28.19
C ASN A 273 -10.47 -14.23 28.05
N GLU A 274 -11.66 -13.65 27.97
CA GLU A 274 -12.93 -14.39 27.85
C GLU A 274 -13.04 -15.15 26.53
N ILE A 275 -12.53 -14.57 25.43
CA ILE A 275 -12.58 -15.18 24.10
C ILE A 275 -11.29 -15.93 23.73
N TRP A 276 -10.23 -15.84 24.57
CA TRP A 276 -8.89 -16.35 24.24
C TRP A 276 -8.89 -17.77 23.68
N ASP A 277 -9.60 -18.70 24.32
CA ASP A 277 -9.62 -20.11 23.95
C ASP A 277 -10.25 -20.36 22.55
N THR A 278 -10.94 -19.38 21.98
CA THR A 278 -11.54 -19.46 20.64
C THR A 278 -10.60 -18.99 19.53
N LEU A 279 -9.58 -18.20 19.88
CA LEU A 279 -8.65 -17.62 18.93
C LEU A 279 -7.67 -18.64 18.37
N ASN A 280 -7.30 -18.46 17.10
CA ASN A 280 -6.18 -19.19 16.49
C ASN A 280 -4.87 -18.94 17.24
N ALA A 281 -4.69 -17.74 17.77
CA ALA A 281 -3.57 -17.36 18.64
C ALA A 281 -3.41 -18.25 19.89
N SER A 282 -4.50 -18.84 20.40
CA SER A 282 -4.47 -19.60 21.67
C SER A 282 -3.79 -20.97 21.57
N LYS A 283 -3.57 -21.49 20.38
CA LYS A 283 -3.26 -22.93 20.13
C LYS A 283 -1.87 -23.36 20.57
N THR A 284 -1.01 -22.45 21.01
CA THR A 284 0.42 -22.76 21.22
C THR A 284 1.01 -22.32 22.55
N THR A 285 0.32 -21.52 23.34
CA THR A 285 0.89 -20.95 24.56
C THR A 285 0.07 -21.25 25.81
N SER A 286 0.74 -21.60 26.90
CA SER A 286 0.14 -21.69 28.22
C SER A 286 -0.05 -20.27 28.79
N GLY A 287 -1.25 -19.77 28.72
CA GLY A 287 -1.65 -18.46 29.25
C GLY A 287 -1.71 -17.36 28.20
N ASN A 288 -2.52 -16.36 28.47
CA ASN A 288 -2.72 -15.20 27.60
C ASN A 288 -1.87 -14.01 28.05
N MET A 289 -0.96 -13.55 27.22
CA MET A 289 -0.17 -12.32 27.39
C MET A 289 -0.36 -11.34 26.20
N SER A 290 -1.41 -11.54 25.38
CA SER A 290 -1.68 -10.72 24.21
C SER A 290 -2.08 -9.28 24.53
N TYR A 291 -2.58 -8.99 25.73
CA TYR A 291 -2.93 -7.63 26.13
C TYR A 291 -1.72 -6.85 26.64
N TYR A 292 -1.29 -5.84 25.88
CA TYR A 292 -0.19 -4.97 26.29
C TYR A 292 -0.68 -3.74 27.08
N ASN A 293 -1.55 -2.92 26.49
CA ASN A 293 -2.18 -1.75 27.12
C ASN A 293 -3.53 -1.44 26.45
N SER A 294 -4.22 -0.36 26.85
CA SER A 294 -5.51 0.01 26.27
C SER A 294 -5.45 0.50 24.82
N LYS A 295 -4.28 0.94 24.32
CA LYS A 295 -4.04 1.26 22.90
C LYS A 295 -3.77 0.00 22.08
N LEU A 296 -3.05 -0.95 22.67
CA LEU A 296 -2.66 -2.23 22.09
C LEU A 296 -3.32 -3.36 22.90
N PRO A 297 -4.64 -3.56 22.80
CA PRO A 297 -5.36 -4.55 23.62
C PRO A 297 -5.09 -5.98 23.17
N PHE A 298 -4.56 -6.17 21.95
CA PHE A 298 -4.18 -7.47 21.42
C PHE A 298 -2.92 -7.36 20.57
N ILE A 299 -1.91 -8.17 20.92
CA ILE A 299 -0.68 -8.35 20.14
C ILE A 299 -0.40 -9.85 20.01
N PHE A 300 -0.11 -10.32 18.80
CA PHE A 300 0.26 -11.72 18.58
C PHE A 300 1.05 -11.91 17.29
N ASN A 301 2.06 -12.78 17.33
CA ASN A 301 2.87 -13.20 16.19
C ASN A 301 2.40 -14.56 15.69
N TYR A 302 1.66 -14.60 14.61
CA TYR A 302 1.10 -15.81 14.01
C TYR A 302 2.15 -16.67 13.29
N PHE A 303 3.29 -16.07 12.92
CA PHE A 303 4.37 -16.83 12.31
C PHE A 303 5.15 -17.65 13.34
N THR A 304 5.53 -17.03 14.47
CA THR A 304 6.27 -17.72 15.54
C THR A 304 5.36 -18.32 16.60
N MET A 305 4.05 -18.07 16.51
CA MET A 305 3.05 -18.46 17.50
C MET A 305 3.43 -17.99 18.91
N SER A 306 3.71 -16.69 19.05
CA SER A 306 4.17 -16.08 20.31
C SER A 306 3.61 -14.67 20.51
N PHE A 307 3.83 -14.11 21.71
CA PHE A 307 3.47 -12.73 22.02
C PHE A 307 4.56 -11.71 21.66
N ASP A 308 5.68 -12.16 21.12
CA ASP A 308 6.74 -11.29 20.64
C ASP A 308 6.43 -10.83 19.22
N VAL A 309 5.93 -9.60 19.10
CA VAL A 309 5.64 -8.91 17.84
C VAL A 309 6.73 -7.91 17.47
N SER A 310 7.92 -8.02 18.08
CA SER A 310 9.06 -7.18 17.72
C SER A 310 9.56 -7.51 16.31
N HIS A 311 10.24 -6.54 15.68
CA HIS A 311 10.80 -6.70 14.35
C HIS A 311 12.02 -7.63 14.28
N ALA A 312 12.41 -8.25 15.39
CA ALA A 312 13.53 -9.19 15.46
C ALA A 312 13.36 -10.39 14.50
N THR A 313 12.11 -10.82 14.26
CA THR A 313 11.81 -11.89 13.32
C THR A 313 11.70 -11.40 11.88
N ALA A 314 11.01 -10.29 11.63
CA ALA A 314 10.81 -9.76 10.27
C ALA A 314 12.01 -8.96 9.77
N GLN A 315 12.84 -8.41 10.67
CA GLN A 315 13.98 -7.52 10.38
C GLN A 315 13.59 -6.28 9.55
N HIS A 316 12.34 -5.84 9.66
CA HIS A 316 11.76 -4.72 8.95
C HIS A 316 10.70 -4.04 9.81
N ASP A 317 10.76 -2.72 9.97
CA ASP A 317 9.89 -1.94 10.85
C ASP A 317 8.63 -1.38 10.18
N HIS A 318 8.25 -1.95 9.04
CA HIS A 318 7.11 -1.55 8.23
C HIS A 318 5.81 -1.48 9.04
N GLY A 319 5.47 -2.51 9.80
CA GLY A 319 4.25 -2.54 10.61
C GLY A 319 4.18 -1.46 11.69
N THR A 320 5.33 -1.05 12.27
CA THR A 320 5.37 0.12 13.18
C THR A 320 4.98 1.38 12.44
N HIS A 321 5.51 1.59 11.22
CA HIS A 321 5.20 2.76 10.40
C HIS A 321 3.72 2.80 9.99
N VAL A 322 3.18 1.70 9.52
CA VAL A 322 1.77 1.50 9.16
C VAL A 322 0.83 1.78 10.34
N ALA A 323 1.11 1.18 11.50
CA ALA A 323 0.32 1.40 12.72
C ALA A 323 0.31 2.87 13.16
N GLY A 324 1.43 3.56 12.99
CA GLY A 324 1.53 4.99 13.29
C GLY A 324 0.66 5.86 12.40
N ILE A 325 0.61 5.57 11.09
CA ILE A 325 -0.27 6.29 10.15
C ILE A 325 -1.73 6.08 10.53
N ALA A 326 -2.12 4.86 10.83
CA ALA A 326 -3.50 4.56 11.20
C ALA A 326 -3.92 5.27 12.50
N ALA A 327 -3.09 5.17 13.56
CA ALA A 327 -3.58 5.53 14.89
C ALA A 327 -2.54 6.01 15.93
N ALA A 328 -1.38 6.56 15.52
CA ALA A 328 -0.42 7.12 16.48
C ALA A 328 -1.04 8.21 17.36
N ASN A 329 -0.71 8.22 18.64
CA ASN A 329 -0.99 9.32 19.54
C ASN A 329 0.14 10.36 19.47
N LYS A 330 -0.24 11.65 19.46
CA LYS A 330 0.72 12.74 19.56
C LYS A 330 1.48 12.65 20.90
N THR A 331 2.79 12.91 20.85
CA THR A 331 3.64 12.95 22.05
C THR A 331 4.15 14.38 22.31
N ASP A 332 4.68 14.63 23.51
CA ASP A 332 5.29 15.93 23.84
C ASP A 332 6.53 16.25 22.99
N SER A 333 7.20 15.21 22.49
CA SER A 333 8.45 15.33 21.73
C SER A 333 8.27 15.27 20.21
N ASN A 334 7.08 14.87 19.71
CA ASN A 334 6.83 14.73 18.29
C ASN A 334 5.37 15.02 17.94
N SER A 335 5.14 15.63 16.77
CA SER A 335 3.81 16.03 16.27
C SER A 335 3.09 14.93 15.48
N VAL A 336 3.72 13.76 15.27
CA VAL A 336 3.09 12.64 14.56
C VAL A 336 1.78 12.26 15.22
N ILE A 337 0.72 12.24 14.43
CA ILE A 337 -0.62 11.84 14.83
C ILE A 337 -1.24 10.99 13.73
N GLY A 338 -1.79 9.84 14.09
CA GLY A 338 -2.51 9.00 13.14
C GLY A 338 -3.87 9.57 12.76
N VAL A 339 -4.50 8.96 11.76
CA VAL A 339 -5.84 9.37 11.28
C VAL A 339 -6.91 9.15 12.35
N ALA A 340 -6.84 8.01 13.06
CA ALA A 340 -7.75 7.62 14.12
C ALA A 340 -7.02 7.47 15.48
N PRO A 341 -6.52 8.58 16.08
CA PRO A 341 -5.60 8.51 17.22
C PRO A 341 -6.21 7.86 18.48
N ASP A 342 -7.52 7.86 18.64
CA ASP A 342 -8.20 7.26 19.77
C ASP A 342 -8.71 5.81 19.48
N ALA A 343 -8.48 5.27 18.27
CA ALA A 343 -8.75 3.87 17.99
C ALA A 343 -7.76 2.94 18.71
N GLN A 344 -8.22 1.75 19.04
CA GLN A 344 -7.38 0.65 19.52
C GLN A 344 -6.72 -0.04 18.33
N LEU A 345 -5.49 -0.50 18.48
CA LEU A 345 -4.75 -1.27 17.50
C LEU A 345 -4.66 -2.74 17.91
N VAL A 346 -5.21 -3.60 17.10
CA VAL A 346 -5.10 -5.07 17.19
C VAL A 346 -3.94 -5.49 16.29
N VAL A 347 -2.79 -5.82 16.89
CA VAL A 347 -1.54 -6.05 16.16
C VAL A 347 -1.32 -7.54 15.94
N MET A 348 -1.26 -7.92 14.68
CA MET A 348 -1.11 -9.30 14.23
C MET A 348 0.10 -9.41 13.31
N GLN A 349 1.22 -9.90 13.82
CA GLN A 349 2.39 -10.14 12.99
C GLN A 349 2.19 -11.39 12.14
N VAL A 350 2.18 -11.23 10.82
CA VAL A 350 1.99 -12.32 9.85
C VAL A 350 3.22 -12.58 9.00
N PHE A 351 4.20 -11.67 9.00
CA PHE A 351 5.43 -11.80 8.23
C PHE A 351 6.50 -12.62 8.95
N SER A 352 7.18 -13.45 8.16
CA SER A 352 8.33 -14.23 8.59
C SER A 352 9.64 -13.42 8.54
N ASN A 353 10.70 -13.96 9.12
CA ASN A 353 12.06 -13.42 9.03
C ASN A 353 12.68 -13.50 7.62
N LYS A 354 11.98 -14.09 6.66
CA LYS A 354 12.37 -14.13 5.24
C LYS A 354 11.58 -13.15 4.38
N GLY A 355 10.78 -12.28 5.03
CA GLY A 355 10.01 -11.23 4.36
C GLY A 355 8.67 -11.70 3.77
N GLY A 356 8.31 -12.99 3.88
CA GLY A 356 7.05 -13.51 3.33
C GLY A 356 5.97 -13.73 4.40
N ALA A 357 4.70 -13.46 4.05
CA ALA A 357 3.50 -13.78 4.82
C ALA A 357 2.70 -14.88 4.12
N GLY A 358 2.56 -16.04 4.76
CA GLY A 358 1.76 -17.14 4.23
C GLY A 358 0.25 -16.84 4.32
N TRP A 359 -0.50 -17.25 3.30
CA TRP A 359 -1.95 -17.06 3.32
C TRP A 359 -2.63 -17.79 4.48
N ASP A 360 -2.11 -18.94 4.87
CA ASP A 360 -2.55 -19.69 6.05
C ASP A 360 -2.46 -18.88 7.34
N THR A 361 -1.37 -18.15 7.51
CA THR A 361 -1.11 -17.26 8.65
C THR A 361 -2.04 -16.04 8.61
N ILE A 362 -2.22 -15.45 7.42
CA ILE A 362 -3.13 -14.31 7.21
C ILE A 362 -4.58 -14.72 7.49
N MET A 363 -5.01 -15.89 7.02
CA MET A 363 -6.36 -16.42 7.29
C MET A 363 -6.61 -16.61 8.79
N ALA A 364 -5.63 -17.16 9.52
CA ALA A 364 -5.77 -17.34 10.96
C ALA A 364 -5.94 -16.00 11.69
N ALA A 365 -5.20 -14.98 11.27
CA ALA A 365 -5.32 -13.62 11.80
C ALA A 365 -6.67 -12.98 11.42
N LEU A 366 -7.14 -13.16 10.18
CA LEU A 366 -8.45 -12.65 9.73
C LEU A 366 -9.62 -13.27 10.52
N GLU A 367 -9.58 -14.57 10.82
CA GLU A 367 -10.60 -15.20 11.66
C GLU A 367 -10.59 -14.64 13.09
N ASP A 368 -9.39 -14.41 13.64
CA ASP A 368 -9.27 -13.79 14.97
C ASP A 368 -9.72 -12.32 14.96
N CYS A 369 -9.63 -11.59 13.83
CA CYS A 369 -10.22 -10.26 13.67
C CYS A 369 -11.75 -10.29 13.89
N VAL A 370 -12.46 -11.27 13.32
CA VAL A 370 -13.92 -11.43 13.52
C VAL A 370 -14.23 -11.69 14.99
N ARG A 371 -13.47 -12.57 15.66
CA ARG A 371 -13.69 -12.91 17.06
C ARG A 371 -13.37 -11.77 18.02
N LEU A 372 -12.42 -10.90 17.65
CA LEU A 372 -12.06 -9.69 18.39
C LEU A 372 -12.96 -8.51 18.05
N ASP A 373 -13.92 -8.71 17.14
CA ASP A 373 -14.89 -7.70 16.74
C ASP A 373 -14.18 -6.41 16.29
N VAL A 374 -13.24 -6.51 15.33
CA VAL A 374 -12.56 -5.35 14.77
C VAL A 374 -13.43 -4.64 13.74
N ASP A 375 -13.22 -3.34 13.54
CA ASP A 375 -14.01 -2.53 12.61
C ASP A 375 -13.39 -2.46 11.22
N SER A 376 -12.05 -2.46 11.16
CA SER A 376 -11.32 -2.44 9.90
C SER A 376 -10.01 -3.21 9.99
N VAL A 377 -9.61 -3.79 8.86
CA VAL A 377 -8.38 -4.57 8.73
C VAL A 377 -7.48 -3.91 7.69
N ASN A 378 -6.23 -3.64 8.05
CA ASN A 378 -5.19 -3.15 7.18
C ASN A 378 -4.26 -4.28 6.74
N LEU A 379 -4.14 -4.48 5.43
CA LEU A 379 -3.19 -5.39 4.79
C LEU A 379 -2.30 -4.61 3.83
N SER A 380 -1.12 -4.20 4.31
CA SER A 380 -0.12 -3.50 3.50
C SER A 380 0.85 -4.52 2.86
N LEU A 381 0.32 -5.42 2.05
CA LEU A 381 1.03 -6.53 1.42
C LEU A 381 0.37 -6.93 0.09
N GLY A 382 1.08 -7.71 -0.72
CA GLY A 382 0.51 -8.24 -1.96
C GLY A 382 1.53 -8.87 -2.91
N ALA A 383 1.03 -9.23 -4.10
CA ALA A 383 1.81 -9.64 -5.26
C ALA A 383 1.20 -9.05 -6.52
N ALA A 384 2.03 -8.60 -7.47
CA ALA A 384 1.59 -7.89 -8.68
C ALA A 384 0.63 -8.71 -9.56
N ALA A 385 -0.19 -7.99 -10.35
CA ALA A 385 -1.06 -8.53 -11.40
C ALA A 385 -2.08 -9.57 -10.92
N GLY A 386 -2.81 -9.27 -9.85
CA GLY A 386 -3.85 -10.15 -9.30
C GLY A 386 -5.15 -10.18 -10.11
N PHE A 387 -5.91 -11.28 -9.97
CA PHE A 387 -7.25 -11.44 -10.56
C PHE A 387 -8.33 -11.18 -9.51
N THR A 388 -9.50 -10.70 -9.94
CA THR A 388 -10.65 -10.47 -9.04
C THR A 388 -11.46 -11.75 -8.78
N THR A 389 -11.43 -12.68 -9.71
CA THR A 389 -12.26 -13.90 -9.71
C THR A 389 -11.43 -15.17 -9.60
N SER A 390 -10.39 -15.14 -8.77
CA SER A 390 -9.57 -16.32 -8.54
C SER A 390 -10.39 -17.44 -7.87
N THR A 391 -10.11 -18.67 -8.26
CA THR A 391 -10.70 -19.88 -7.67
C THR A 391 -9.75 -20.52 -6.65
N ASP A 392 -8.74 -19.77 -6.20
CA ASP A 392 -7.70 -20.24 -5.27
C ASP A 392 -8.14 -20.34 -3.81
N GLY A 393 -9.37 -20.03 -3.51
CA GLY A 393 -9.95 -20.06 -2.17
C GLY A 393 -9.75 -18.78 -1.36
N MET A 394 -8.81 -17.89 -1.71
CA MET A 394 -8.64 -16.61 -1.01
C MET A 394 -9.84 -15.69 -1.21
N ASN A 395 -10.33 -15.62 -2.45
CA ASN A 395 -11.51 -14.82 -2.76
C ASN A 395 -12.74 -15.32 -2.00
N GLU A 396 -12.87 -16.64 -1.82
CA GLU A 396 -13.98 -17.22 -1.06
C GLU A 396 -13.92 -16.87 0.43
N VAL A 397 -12.72 -16.74 0.99
CA VAL A 397 -12.52 -16.27 2.38
C VAL A 397 -12.90 -14.79 2.49
N LEU A 398 -12.39 -13.93 1.60
CA LEU A 398 -12.69 -12.50 1.64
C LEU A 398 -14.17 -12.20 1.38
N LYS A 399 -14.85 -12.98 0.54
CA LYS A 399 -16.30 -12.86 0.31
C LYS A 399 -17.13 -13.00 1.58
N GLN A 400 -16.65 -13.74 2.58
CA GLN A 400 -17.36 -13.88 3.85
C GLN A 400 -17.45 -12.56 4.62
N PHE A 401 -16.51 -11.63 4.38
CA PHE A 401 -16.52 -10.32 5.01
C PHE A 401 -17.55 -9.35 4.40
N VAL A 402 -18.14 -9.68 3.25
CA VAL A 402 -19.15 -8.81 2.59
C VAL A 402 -20.40 -8.63 3.47
N ASP A 403 -20.78 -9.65 4.21
CA ASP A 403 -21.96 -9.66 5.08
C ASP A 403 -21.65 -9.28 6.54
N THR A 404 -20.44 -8.74 6.79
CA THR A 404 -20.01 -8.25 8.10
C THR A 404 -19.93 -6.72 8.12
N ASP A 405 -19.71 -6.13 9.27
CA ASP A 405 -19.35 -4.71 9.44
C ASP A 405 -17.83 -4.46 9.42
N ILE A 406 -17.02 -5.48 9.14
CA ILE A 406 -15.56 -5.38 9.04
C ILE A 406 -15.16 -5.00 7.61
N GLU A 407 -14.47 -3.87 7.43
CA GLU A 407 -13.92 -3.52 6.14
C GLU A 407 -12.46 -3.98 6.00
N VAL A 408 -12.13 -4.62 4.88
CA VAL A 408 -10.79 -5.11 4.58
C VAL A 408 -10.15 -4.23 3.52
N LEU A 409 -9.10 -3.47 3.92
CA LEU A 409 -8.39 -2.54 3.06
C LEU A 409 -6.99 -3.08 2.75
N ILE A 410 -6.65 -3.11 1.47
CA ILE A 410 -5.43 -3.77 0.99
C ILE A 410 -4.68 -2.86 0.02
N ALA A 411 -3.36 -2.79 0.15
CA ALA A 411 -2.51 -2.01 -0.73
C ALA A 411 -2.59 -2.49 -2.19
N ALA A 412 -2.74 -1.55 -3.13
CA ALA A 412 -2.85 -1.87 -4.56
C ALA A 412 -1.55 -2.41 -5.17
N GLY A 413 -0.40 -2.20 -4.50
CA GLY A 413 0.92 -2.60 -4.96
C GLY A 413 1.77 -1.43 -5.46
N ASN A 414 3.09 -1.66 -5.58
CA ASN A 414 4.07 -0.64 -5.94
C ASN A 414 4.72 -0.91 -7.32
N ASP A 415 4.01 -1.63 -8.20
CA ASP A 415 4.53 -2.12 -9.48
C ASP A 415 4.19 -1.19 -10.66
N THR A 416 3.55 -0.06 -10.42
CA THR A 416 3.16 0.95 -11.42
C THR A 416 2.21 0.36 -12.49
N ASN A 417 2.68 0.28 -13.72
CA ASN A 417 2.07 -0.41 -14.86
C ASN A 417 3.16 -0.88 -15.82
N ASN A 418 2.88 -1.85 -16.65
CA ASN A 418 3.87 -2.44 -17.54
C ASN A 418 4.28 -1.56 -18.74
N ALA A 419 3.66 -0.40 -18.93
CA ALA A 419 4.09 0.61 -19.90
C ALA A 419 5.10 1.60 -19.31
N TYR A 420 5.26 1.63 -17.99
CA TYR A 420 6.22 2.49 -17.31
C TYR A 420 7.65 2.01 -17.58
N MET A 421 8.54 2.97 -17.92
CA MET A 421 9.96 2.67 -18.23
C MET A 421 10.15 1.67 -19.37
N ASN A 422 9.25 1.64 -20.35
CA ASN A 422 9.45 0.79 -21.51
C ASN A 422 10.77 1.11 -22.23
N LEU A 423 11.36 0.12 -22.92
CA LEU A 423 12.67 0.22 -23.59
C LEU A 423 12.75 1.33 -24.66
N THR A 424 11.63 1.87 -25.11
CA THR A 424 11.57 2.99 -26.06
C THR A 424 11.72 4.35 -25.39
N GLY A 425 11.75 4.42 -24.06
CA GLY A 425 11.91 5.68 -23.29
C GLY A 425 10.75 6.66 -23.42
N LEU A 426 9.66 6.26 -24.04
CA LEU A 426 8.45 7.06 -24.11
C LEU A 426 7.63 6.83 -22.85
N ASN A 427 7.84 7.68 -21.84
CA ASN A 427 6.91 7.76 -20.73
C ASN A 427 5.57 8.26 -21.27
N MET A 428 4.55 7.43 -21.16
CA MET A 428 3.19 7.86 -21.44
C MET A 428 2.75 8.81 -20.31
N SER A 429 1.91 9.78 -20.66
CA SER A 429 1.26 10.63 -19.67
C SER A 429 0.59 9.76 -18.61
N LYS A 430 0.72 10.13 -17.33
CA LYS A 430 0.07 9.42 -16.22
C LYS A 430 -1.46 9.50 -16.30
N ALA A 431 -2.01 10.50 -16.98
CA ALA A 431 -3.43 10.58 -17.33
C ALA A 431 -3.77 9.65 -18.52
N GLY A 432 -2.75 9.18 -19.26
CA GLY A 432 -2.92 8.26 -20.38
C GLY A 432 -3.50 6.91 -19.94
N ASN A 433 -3.68 6.06 -20.91
CA ASN A 433 -4.33 4.76 -20.72
C ASN A 433 -3.35 3.61 -21.03
N PRO A 434 -2.51 3.19 -20.08
CA PRO A 434 -1.67 2.02 -20.28
C PRO A 434 -2.55 0.76 -20.43
N ASP A 435 -2.18 -0.15 -21.32
CA ASP A 435 -3.03 -1.27 -21.70
C ASP A 435 -3.14 -2.34 -20.60
N ILE A 436 -2.13 -2.50 -19.76
CA ILE A 436 -2.09 -3.56 -18.75
C ILE A 436 -1.85 -2.96 -17.37
N GLY A 437 -2.74 -3.29 -16.43
CA GLY A 437 -2.61 -2.94 -15.03
C GLY A 437 -1.82 -3.99 -14.24
N LEU A 438 -1.21 -3.55 -13.13
CA LEU A 438 -0.42 -4.36 -12.23
C LEU A 438 -0.96 -4.34 -10.78
N ALA A 439 -2.22 -3.90 -10.58
CA ALA A 439 -2.86 -3.97 -9.26
C ALA A 439 -2.75 -5.40 -8.70
N GLY A 440 -2.31 -5.49 -7.45
CA GLY A 440 -1.83 -6.73 -6.86
C GLY A 440 -2.91 -7.54 -6.15
N THR A 441 -2.73 -8.87 -6.09
CA THR A 441 -3.52 -9.74 -5.22
C THR A 441 -2.96 -9.67 -3.78
N PRO A 442 -3.79 -9.72 -2.70
CA PRO A 442 -5.24 -9.96 -2.71
C PRO A 442 -6.11 -8.70 -2.84
N SER A 443 -5.54 -7.50 -3.07
CA SER A 443 -6.32 -6.26 -3.19
C SER A 443 -7.28 -6.27 -4.40
N THR A 444 -6.97 -7.07 -5.41
CA THR A 444 -7.80 -7.21 -6.62
C THR A 444 -9.09 -8.02 -6.40
N TYR A 445 -9.22 -8.74 -5.29
CA TYR A 445 -10.47 -9.45 -5.01
C TYR A 445 -11.61 -8.48 -4.75
N GLU A 446 -12.80 -8.82 -5.30
CA GLU A 446 -13.97 -7.94 -5.30
C GLU A 446 -14.37 -7.44 -3.89
N PRO A 447 -14.30 -8.26 -2.83
CA PRO A 447 -14.72 -7.84 -1.49
C PRO A 447 -13.75 -6.85 -0.80
N ALA A 448 -12.50 -6.75 -1.25
CA ALA A 448 -11.51 -5.87 -0.64
C ALA A 448 -11.54 -4.46 -1.24
N ILE A 449 -11.28 -3.44 -0.43
CA ILE A 449 -10.98 -2.09 -0.92
C ILE A 449 -9.48 -2.03 -1.26
N SER A 450 -9.16 -1.92 -2.55
CA SER A 450 -7.80 -1.72 -3.05
C SER A 450 -7.43 -0.24 -2.99
N VAL A 451 -6.32 0.08 -2.33
CA VAL A 451 -5.92 1.46 -2.05
C VAL A 451 -4.69 1.85 -2.87
N ALA A 452 -4.87 2.83 -3.77
CA ALA A 452 -3.79 3.48 -4.52
C ALA A 452 -3.06 4.53 -3.70
N SER A 453 -1.92 5.00 -4.19
CA SER A 453 -1.09 6.01 -3.52
C SER A 453 -1.06 7.33 -4.28
N VAL A 454 -1.23 8.42 -3.54
CA VAL A 454 -1.03 9.81 -3.95
C VAL A 454 0.19 10.36 -3.20
N ASP A 455 0.99 11.19 -3.86
CA ASP A 455 2.12 11.85 -3.21
C ASP A 455 1.63 12.95 -2.25
N ASN A 456 2.35 13.14 -1.15
CA ASN A 456 2.11 14.23 -0.22
C ASN A 456 2.23 15.57 -0.95
N ASP A 457 1.34 16.54 -0.68
CA ASP A 457 1.31 17.83 -1.38
C ASP A 457 2.27 18.87 -0.80
N GLY A 458 3.10 18.49 0.16
CA GLY A 458 4.14 19.32 0.72
C GLY A 458 5.19 18.51 1.47
N THR A 459 6.38 19.09 1.52
CA THR A 459 7.50 18.52 2.28
C THR A 459 8.38 19.64 2.80
N ASP A 460 8.99 19.42 3.96
CA ASP A 460 9.97 20.35 4.52
C ASP A 460 11.37 19.89 4.09
N LEU A 461 12.10 20.75 3.40
CA LEU A 461 13.39 20.43 2.82
C LEU A 461 14.49 21.35 3.33
N LEU A 462 15.69 20.81 3.46
CA LEU A 462 16.89 21.61 3.43
C LEU A 462 16.98 22.35 2.09
N TYR A 463 17.57 23.54 2.09
CA TYR A 463 17.57 24.39 0.91
C TYR A 463 18.93 25.09 0.71
N PHE A 464 19.08 25.63 -0.46
CA PHE A 464 20.07 26.66 -0.75
C PHE A 464 19.40 27.89 -1.35
N THR A 465 20.01 29.05 -1.17
CA THR A 465 19.45 30.33 -1.66
C THR A 465 20.23 30.82 -2.88
N VAL A 466 19.52 31.20 -3.93
CA VAL A 466 20.09 31.85 -5.12
C VAL A 466 19.33 33.14 -5.40
N ASN A 467 20.02 34.28 -5.36
CA ASN A 467 19.42 35.63 -5.53
C ASN A 467 18.20 35.86 -4.60
N GLY A 468 18.22 35.32 -3.39
CA GLY A 468 17.14 35.45 -2.43
C GLY A 468 15.96 34.50 -2.64
N ARG A 469 16.01 33.61 -3.64
CA ARG A 469 15.08 32.51 -3.83
C ARG A 469 15.59 31.29 -3.08
N GLU A 470 14.78 30.73 -2.20
CA GLU A 470 15.00 29.48 -1.51
C GLU A 470 14.62 28.30 -2.41
N ILE A 471 15.50 27.35 -2.56
CA ILE A 471 15.36 26.17 -3.41
C ILE A 471 15.59 24.92 -2.57
N GLY A 472 14.52 24.22 -2.27
CA GLY A 472 14.56 22.96 -1.55
C GLY A 472 15.16 21.83 -2.38
N TYR A 473 15.92 20.94 -1.74
CA TYR A 473 16.54 19.81 -2.42
C TYR A 473 16.33 18.49 -1.65
N TYR A 474 16.25 17.39 -2.40
CA TYR A 474 16.31 16.04 -1.84
C TYR A 474 17.73 15.51 -1.86
N ASP A 475 18.18 15.00 -0.72
CA ASP A 475 19.48 14.37 -0.51
C ASP A 475 19.28 12.91 -0.08
N THR A 476 19.39 12.00 -1.03
CA THR A 476 19.18 10.56 -0.82
C THR A 476 20.44 9.81 -0.38
N ALA A 477 21.56 10.51 -0.12
CA ALA A 477 22.79 9.89 0.36
C ALA A 477 22.58 9.30 1.77
N ALA A 478 22.92 8.04 1.99
CA ALA A 478 22.97 7.42 3.32
C ALA A 478 24.30 7.76 4.04
N SER A 479 25.40 7.85 3.28
CA SER A 479 26.71 8.18 3.86
C SER A 479 26.86 9.65 4.19
N THR A 480 27.32 9.95 5.39
CA THR A 480 27.61 11.32 5.84
C THR A 480 28.65 12.04 4.97
N SER A 481 29.55 11.30 4.32
CA SER A 481 30.58 11.86 3.44
C SER A 481 30.02 12.39 2.11
N THR A 482 28.87 11.87 1.65
CA THR A 482 28.20 12.26 0.42
C THR A 482 26.94 13.11 0.64
N LYS A 483 26.51 13.33 1.89
CA LYS A 483 25.45 14.28 2.24
C LYS A 483 25.86 15.69 1.82
N PHE A 484 25.04 16.33 0.98
CA PHE A 484 25.28 17.69 0.48
C PHE A 484 25.34 18.72 1.62
N PHE A 485 24.37 18.66 2.51
CA PHE A 485 24.31 19.53 3.67
C PHE A 485 25.56 19.42 4.56
N ASN A 486 26.00 18.20 4.87
CA ASN A 486 27.16 17.99 5.74
C ASN A 486 28.46 18.55 5.15
N ASN A 487 28.58 18.52 3.82
CA ASN A 487 29.76 19.04 3.12
C ASN A 487 29.75 20.57 2.98
N PHE A 488 28.57 21.17 2.87
CA PHE A 488 28.47 22.56 2.39
C PHE A 488 27.62 23.50 3.28
N LYS A 489 27.18 23.05 4.45
CA LYS A 489 26.40 23.88 5.38
C LYS A 489 26.99 25.28 5.54
N GLY A 490 26.17 26.33 5.32
CA GLY A 490 26.51 27.74 5.46
C GLY A 490 27.49 28.27 4.42
N GLN A 491 27.92 27.48 3.43
CA GLN A 491 28.87 27.88 2.40
C GLN A 491 28.15 28.48 1.19
N THR A 492 28.83 29.40 0.52
CA THR A 492 28.43 29.91 -0.78
C THR A 492 29.27 29.22 -1.86
N LEU A 493 28.61 28.52 -2.78
CA LEU A 493 29.20 27.73 -3.85
C LEU A 493 28.88 28.37 -5.20
N GLU A 494 29.82 28.34 -6.14
CA GLU A 494 29.51 28.66 -7.53
C GLU A 494 28.88 27.47 -8.22
N PHE A 495 27.92 27.70 -9.13
CA PHE A 495 27.33 26.65 -9.97
C PHE A 495 27.46 26.97 -11.45
N VAL A 496 27.48 25.93 -12.26
CA VAL A 496 27.47 26.01 -13.75
C VAL A 496 26.39 25.08 -14.28
N ALA A 497 25.50 25.60 -15.10
CA ALA A 497 24.51 24.80 -15.82
C ALA A 497 25.18 24.06 -16.98
N VAL A 498 25.11 22.73 -16.94
CA VAL A 498 25.67 21.85 -17.96
C VAL A 498 24.66 21.70 -19.10
N PRO A 499 25.06 21.88 -20.36
CA PRO A 499 24.20 21.61 -21.51
C PRO A 499 23.84 20.11 -21.57
N GLY A 500 22.74 19.79 -22.24
CA GLY A 500 22.31 18.41 -22.40
C GLY A 500 21.78 17.81 -21.09
N ILE A 501 22.16 16.57 -20.83
CA ILE A 501 21.68 15.78 -19.69
C ILE A 501 22.81 15.38 -18.71
N GLY A 502 23.98 16.00 -18.81
CA GLY A 502 25.11 15.76 -17.90
C GLY A 502 25.93 14.52 -18.24
N GLU A 503 26.00 14.13 -19.51
CA GLU A 503 26.93 13.12 -20.00
C GLU A 503 28.35 13.66 -20.10
N THR A 504 29.35 12.79 -20.14
CA THR A 504 30.77 13.19 -20.17
C THR A 504 31.08 14.17 -21.32
N SER A 505 30.42 14.01 -22.48
CA SER A 505 30.56 14.90 -23.65
C SER A 505 30.06 16.33 -23.38
N ASP A 506 29.08 16.50 -22.49
CA ASP A 506 28.47 17.80 -22.21
C ASP A 506 29.42 18.73 -21.44
N TYR A 507 30.46 18.20 -20.81
CA TYR A 507 31.48 18.96 -20.07
C TYR A 507 32.67 19.44 -20.93
N ALA A 508 32.77 19.04 -22.21
CA ALA A 508 33.97 19.21 -23.02
C ALA A 508 34.48 20.66 -23.16
N ASN A 509 33.59 21.68 -23.03
CA ASN A 509 33.93 23.08 -23.13
C ASN A 509 33.50 23.89 -21.87
N LEU A 510 33.33 23.23 -20.75
CA LEU A 510 32.89 23.86 -19.51
C LEU A 510 33.97 23.74 -18.43
N ASP A 511 34.17 24.84 -17.69
CA ASP A 511 34.94 24.81 -16.45
C ASP A 511 34.00 24.68 -15.25
N VAL A 512 33.85 23.44 -14.79
CA VAL A 512 33.11 23.11 -13.56
C VAL A 512 34.04 22.79 -12.39
N THR A 513 35.34 22.98 -12.55
CA THR A 513 36.36 22.66 -11.52
C THR A 513 36.10 23.47 -10.25
N GLY A 514 35.91 22.77 -9.13
CA GLY A 514 35.60 23.38 -7.84
C GLY A 514 34.21 24.02 -7.72
N LYS A 515 33.30 23.75 -8.67
CA LYS A 515 31.94 24.31 -8.72
C LYS A 515 30.90 23.18 -8.63
N VAL A 516 29.65 23.58 -8.44
CA VAL A 516 28.49 22.68 -8.51
C VAL A 516 28.05 22.52 -9.97
N ALA A 517 27.96 21.30 -10.46
CA ALA A 517 27.41 21.02 -11.77
C ALA A 517 25.87 20.90 -11.69
N LEU A 518 25.14 21.79 -12.40
CA LEU A 518 23.69 21.72 -12.53
C LEU A 518 23.34 20.96 -13.82
N VAL A 519 22.69 19.79 -13.69
CA VAL A 519 22.38 18.91 -14.83
C VAL A 519 20.90 18.58 -14.92
N SER A 520 20.41 18.33 -16.14
CA SER A 520 19.03 17.87 -16.35
C SER A 520 18.90 16.37 -16.10
N ARG A 521 17.78 15.93 -15.53
CA ARG A 521 17.33 14.54 -15.68
C ARG A 521 17.23 14.18 -17.16
N GLY A 522 17.43 12.91 -17.51
CA GLY A 522 17.36 12.41 -18.90
C GLY A 522 17.57 10.90 -18.92
N GLN A 523 18.02 10.37 -20.04
CA GLN A 523 18.16 8.91 -20.25
C GLN A 523 19.32 8.28 -19.45
N SER A 524 20.42 9.01 -19.18
CA SER A 524 21.50 8.49 -18.35
C SER A 524 21.10 8.40 -16.88
N SER A 525 21.60 7.40 -16.18
CA SER A 525 21.32 7.18 -14.76
C SER A 525 21.92 8.28 -13.87
N PHE A 526 21.40 8.45 -12.67
CA PHE A 526 21.92 9.44 -11.73
C PHE A 526 23.36 9.16 -11.29
N PRO A 527 23.76 7.88 -11.01
CA PRO A 527 25.16 7.54 -10.76
C PRO A 527 26.11 7.93 -11.91
N GLU A 528 25.68 7.77 -13.16
CA GLU A 528 26.48 8.18 -14.34
C GLU A 528 26.65 9.70 -14.42
N LYS A 529 25.60 10.47 -14.15
CA LYS A 529 25.65 11.95 -14.10
C LYS A 529 26.57 12.44 -12.99
N GLN A 530 26.47 11.84 -11.80
CA GLN A 530 27.36 12.14 -10.66
C GLN A 530 28.81 11.85 -11.00
N ALA A 531 29.11 10.68 -11.58
CA ALA A 531 30.45 10.30 -11.99
C ALA A 531 31.01 11.21 -13.10
N ALA A 532 30.18 11.60 -14.08
CA ALA A 532 30.60 12.52 -15.14
C ALA A 532 30.92 13.92 -14.61
N ALA A 533 30.09 14.46 -13.68
CA ALA A 533 30.36 15.72 -13.00
C ALA A 533 31.66 15.66 -12.18
N GLN A 534 31.89 14.61 -11.42
CA GLN A 534 33.09 14.37 -10.66
C GLN A 534 34.33 14.28 -11.55
N ALA A 535 34.26 13.54 -12.65
CA ALA A 535 35.35 13.41 -13.60
C ALA A 535 35.72 14.75 -14.27
N ALA A 536 34.74 15.65 -14.42
CA ALA A 536 34.95 17.02 -14.92
C ALA A 536 35.49 17.99 -13.85
N GLY A 537 35.65 17.55 -12.59
CA GLY A 537 36.21 18.34 -11.48
C GLY A 537 35.18 19.12 -10.67
N ALA A 538 33.88 18.82 -10.81
CA ALA A 538 32.86 19.41 -9.96
C ALA A 538 33.00 18.92 -8.50
N ILE A 539 32.56 19.75 -7.54
CA ILE A 539 32.55 19.42 -6.10
C ILE A 539 31.21 18.84 -5.65
N ALA A 540 30.15 19.04 -6.42
CA ALA A 540 28.83 18.47 -6.23
C ALA A 540 28.05 18.44 -7.56
N CYS A 541 26.99 17.61 -7.60
CA CYS A 541 26.06 17.52 -8.72
C CYS A 541 24.65 17.85 -8.23
N VAL A 542 23.97 18.78 -8.88
CA VAL A 542 22.57 19.10 -8.65
C VAL A 542 21.77 18.69 -9.87
N VAL A 543 20.88 17.71 -9.73
CA VAL A 543 20.07 17.21 -10.83
C VAL A 543 18.68 17.82 -10.74
N TYR A 544 18.23 18.53 -11.77
CA TYR A 544 16.85 19.02 -11.81
C TYR A 544 15.95 18.09 -12.63
N ASN A 545 14.68 17.99 -12.19
CA ASN A 545 13.70 17.18 -12.88
C ASN A 545 13.39 17.74 -14.29
N ASN A 546 13.04 16.87 -15.22
CA ASN A 546 12.54 17.23 -16.55
C ASN A 546 11.02 17.07 -16.69
N MET A 547 10.35 16.77 -15.56
CA MET A 547 8.91 16.68 -15.41
C MET A 547 8.51 17.45 -14.14
N PRO A 548 7.24 17.86 -13.98
CA PRO A 548 6.76 18.40 -12.70
C PRO A 548 7.06 17.46 -11.53
N GLY A 549 7.22 18.03 -10.33
CA GLY A 549 7.50 17.28 -9.11
C GLY A 549 9.00 17.11 -8.82
N GLN A 550 9.28 16.44 -7.72
CA GLN A 550 10.61 16.15 -7.20
C GLN A 550 11.11 14.78 -7.70
N ILE A 551 12.41 14.49 -7.49
CA ILE A 551 13.01 13.21 -7.85
C ILE A 551 13.70 12.62 -6.64
N LEU A 552 13.41 11.36 -6.34
CA LEU A 552 14.23 10.51 -5.49
C LEU A 552 15.27 9.80 -6.35
N MET A 553 16.54 9.97 -6.05
CA MET A 553 17.63 9.47 -6.89
C MET A 553 18.39 8.35 -6.19
N GLN A 554 18.65 7.26 -6.91
CA GLN A 554 19.76 6.37 -6.52
C GLN A 554 21.06 7.00 -7.02
N ILE A 555 22.04 7.15 -6.13
CA ILE A 555 23.34 7.77 -6.41
C ILE A 555 24.48 6.83 -6.01
N ASN A 556 25.71 7.14 -6.45
CA ASN A 556 26.91 6.51 -5.90
C ASN A 556 27.17 7.09 -4.51
N ASP A 557 27.00 6.28 -3.48
CA ASP A 557 27.08 6.71 -2.10
C ASP A 557 28.39 6.26 -1.43
N GLY A 558 28.91 7.12 -0.55
CA GLY A 558 30.15 6.85 0.18
C GLY A 558 31.43 6.97 -0.62
N GLY A 559 32.56 6.62 -0.02
CA GLY A 559 33.89 6.71 -0.61
C GLY A 559 34.29 8.13 -1.00
N ASP A 560 34.91 8.27 -2.17
CA ASP A 560 35.37 9.54 -2.72
C ASP A 560 34.36 10.20 -3.68
N ASN A 561 33.08 9.73 -3.67
CA ASN A 561 32.03 10.29 -4.52
C ASN A 561 31.65 11.70 -4.04
N ILE A 562 31.36 12.59 -5.01
CA ILE A 562 30.87 13.95 -4.70
C ILE A 562 29.40 13.89 -4.26
N PRO A 563 28.94 14.82 -3.40
CA PRO A 563 27.52 14.97 -3.09
C PRO A 563 26.66 15.16 -4.35
N CYS A 564 25.48 14.51 -4.36
CA CYS A 564 24.54 14.61 -5.47
C CYS A 564 23.10 14.74 -4.94
N VAL A 565 22.42 15.84 -5.29
CA VAL A 565 21.08 16.16 -4.81
C VAL A 565 20.14 16.48 -5.98
N SER A 566 18.84 16.37 -5.74
CA SER A 566 17.84 16.75 -6.74
C SER A 566 17.02 17.96 -6.34
N ILE A 567 16.53 18.68 -7.36
CA ILE A 567 15.63 19.83 -7.24
C ILE A 567 14.46 19.73 -8.23
N SER A 568 13.44 20.55 -8.04
CA SER A 568 12.27 20.63 -8.92
C SER A 568 12.65 21.05 -10.36
N MET A 569 11.76 20.73 -11.32
CA MET A 569 11.90 21.18 -12.70
C MET A 569 11.91 22.73 -12.79
N SER A 570 11.00 23.40 -12.07
CA SER A 570 10.87 24.85 -12.11
C SER A 570 12.10 25.58 -11.56
N ASP A 571 12.69 25.05 -10.46
CA ASP A 571 13.92 25.61 -9.89
C ASP A 571 15.13 25.33 -10.78
N GLY A 572 15.20 24.15 -11.36
CA GLY A 572 16.24 23.79 -12.30
C GLY A 572 16.22 24.65 -13.57
N GLN A 573 15.03 24.92 -14.12
CA GLN A 573 14.87 25.83 -15.27
C GLN A 573 15.31 27.26 -14.92
N TYR A 574 14.90 27.77 -13.74
CA TYR A 574 15.35 29.07 -13.24
C TYR A 574 16.88 29.17 -13.16
N LEU A 575 17.55 28.17 -12.58
CA LEU A 575 19.00 28.14 -12.49
C LEU A 575 19.67 27.96 -13.86
N LYS A 576 19.10 27.16 -14.74
CA LYS A 576 19.60 26.94 -16.12
C LYS A 576 19.60 28.22 -16.93
N GLU A 577 18.55 29.06 -16.82
CA GLU A 577 18.47 30.36 -17.51
C GLU A 577 19.59 31.33 -17.06
N MET A 578 20.07 31.20 -15.84
CA MET A 578 21.21 31.98 -15.34
C MET A 578 22.54 31.51 -15.91
N ALA A 579 22.64 30.27 -16.37
CA ALA A 579 23.83 29.57 -16.85
C ALA A 579 24.93 29.41 -15.79
N THR A 580 25.21 30.42 -14.98
CA THR A 580 26.17 30.41 -13.86
C THR A 580 25.64 31.29 -12.74
N GLY A 581 26.04 31.01 -11.50
CA GLY A 581 25.65 31.80 -10.34
C GLY A 581 26.27 31.29 -9.06
N SER A 582 25.81 31.84 -7.95
CA SER A 582 26.22 31.40 -6.60
C SER A 582 25.01 30.93 -5.83
N MET A 583 25.15 29.83 -5.11
CA MET A 583 24.16 29.29 -4.18
C MET A 583 24.72 29.26 -2.76
N THR A 584 23.93 29.68 -1.77
CA THR A 584 24.31 29.61 -0.36
C THR A 584 23.47 28.54 0.33
N VAL A 585 24.14 27.50 0.86
CA VAL A 585 23.49 26.39 1.56
C VAL A 585 23.01 26.85 2.93
N CYS A 586 21.81 26.45 3.35
CA CYS A 586 21.21 26.82 4.63
C CYS A 586 22.05 26.40 5.85
N GLU A 587 21.73 26.94 7.02
CA GLU A 587 22.39 26.60 8.29
C GLU A 587 21.75 25.41 9.01
N GLY A 588 20.70 24.80 8.42
CA GLY A 588 19.97 23.63 8.96
C GLY A 588 18.51 23.93 9.27
N ASP A 589 18.03 25.13 8.92
CA ASP A 589 16.63 25.45 8.86
C ASP A 589 16.01 24.83 7.60
N LEU A 590 14.70 24.55 7.67
CA LEU A 590 13.93 23.92 6.60
C LEU A 590 12.98 24.91 5.97
N ILE A 591 12.70 24.74 4.67
CA ILE A 591 11.60 25.43 4.00
C ILE A 591 10.49 24.44 3.68
N HIS A 592 9.25 24.89 3.78
CA HIS A 592 8.11 24.14 3.30
C HIS A 592 7.97 24.29 1.79
N VAL A 593 8.15 23.20 1.06
CA VAL A 593 7.98 23.15 -0.39
C VAL A 593 6.63 22.50 -0.70
N LYS A 594 5.76 23.28 -1.34
CA LYS A 594 4.50 22.74 -1.85
C LYS A 594 4.78 21.88 -3.08
N LEU A 595 4.26 20.67 -3.07
CA LEU A 595 4.31 19.72 -4.18
C LEU A 595 2.98 19.68 -4.92
N GLU A 596 2.99 19.23 -6.15
CA GLU A 596 1.75 18.93 -6.87
C GLU A 596 1.20 17.59 -6.37
N LYS A 597 -0.10 17.55 -6.12
CA LYS A 597 -0.79 16.28 -5.86
C LYS A 597 -0.74 15.44 -7.11
N THR A 598 0.02 14.36 -7.09
CA THR A 598 0.11 13.41 -8.20
C THR A 598 -0.13 12.00 -7.68
N ILE A 599 -0.61 11.11 -8.55
CA ILE A 599 -0.55 9.69 -8.24
C ILE A 599 0.91 9.31 -8.10
N SER A 600 1.26 8.62 -7.02
CA SER A 600 2.63 8.20 -6.78
C SER A 600 3.15 7.35 -7.93
N SER A 601 4.37 7.62 -8.37
CA SER A 601 4.94 6.98 -9.58
C SER A 601 5.04 5.45 -9.47
N PHE A 602 5.10 4.93 -8.25
CA PHE A 602 5.13 3.49 -7.97
C PHE A 602 3.72 2.87 -7.88
N SER A 603 2.65 3.65 -7.62
CA SER A 603 1.31 3.09 -7.37
C SER A 603 0.84 2.21 -8.52
N SER A 604 0.43 0.99 -8.21
CA SER A 604 -0.05 0.03 -9.21
C SER A 604 -1.37 0.48 -9.82
N TRP A 605 -1.47 0.36 -11.14
CA TRP A 605 -2.66 0.69 -11.91
C TRP A 605 -3.52 -0.55 -12.17
N GLY A 606 -4.84 -0.40 -12.20
CA GLY A 606 -5.76 -1.33 -12.86
C GLY A 606 -5.76 -1.12 -14.40
N VAL A 607 -6.59 -1.82 -15.09
CA VAL A 607 -7.57 -2.81 -14.68
C VAL A 607 -6.90 -4.13 -14.31
N THR A 608 -7.64 -5.00 -13.63
CA THR A 608 -7.20 -6.38 -13.42
C THR A 608 -7.16 -7.16 -14.74
N PRO A 609 -6.45 -8.30 -14.84
CA PRO A 609 -6.42 -9.11 -16.05
C PRO A 609 -7.79 -9.59 -16.54
N ASP A 610 -8.77 -9.73 -15.66
CA ASP A 610 -10.17 -10.05 -15.98
C ASP A 610 -11.04 -8.80 -16.21
N LEU A 611 -10.41 -7.64 -16.46
CA LEU A 611 -11.02 -6.37 -16.85
C LEU A 611 -11.96 -5.74 -15.80
N LYS A 612 -11.71 -5.99 -14.52
CA LYS A 612 -12.40 -5.30 -13.43
C LYS A 612 -11.66 -4.02 -13.05
N LEU A 613 -12.42 -3.01 -12.63
CA LEU A 613 -11.83 -1.76 -12.16
C LEU A 613 -11.28 -1.94 -10.75
N LYS A 614 -10.00 -1.69 -10.60
CA LYS A 614 -9.22 -1.56 -9.37
C LYS A 614 -8.15 -0.48 -9.62
N PRO A 615 -7.66 0.23 -8.61
CA PRO A 615 -8.11 0.29 -7.20
C PRO A 615 -9.47 0.97 -7.06
N GLU A 616 -10.08 0.92 -5.85
CA GLU A 616 -11.34 1.61 -5.55
C GLU A 616 -11.12 3.07 -5.14
N ILE A 617 -10.04 3.35 -4.42
CA ILE A 617 -9.79 4.66 -3.80
C ILE A 617 -8.29 4.91 -3.66
N ALA A 618 -7.90 6.14 -3.41
CA ALA A 618 -6.52 6.51 -3.11
C ALA A 618 -6.38 7.13 -1.72
N GLY A 619 -5.25 6.85 -1.06
CA GLY A 619 -4.77 7.53 0.12
C GLY A 619 -3.44 8.23 -0.14
N VAL A 620 -2.95 9.03 0.80
CA VAL A 620 -1.62 9.64 0.68
C VAL A 620 -0.57 8.62 1.13
N GLY A 621 0.31 8.22 0.21
CA GLY A 621 1.31 7.18 0.47
C GLY A 621 2.72 7.54 0.02
N GLY A 622 2.90 8.65 -0.71
CA GLY A 622 4.22 9.16 -1.08
C GLY A 622 4.72 10.19 -0.07
N GLY A 623 5.92 10.00 0.48
CA GLY A 623 6.55 10.92 1.44
C GLY A 623 5.84 10.97 2.79
N ILE A 624 5.63 9.84 3.44
CA ILE A 624 4.89 9.76 4.70
C ILE A 624 5.83 9.57 5.89
N TYR A 625 5.82 10.55 6.78
CA TYR A 625 6.57 10.49 8.03
C TYR A 625 5.72 9.89 9.16
N SER A 626 6.18 8.82 9.77
CA SER A 626 5.46 8.10 10.81
C SER A 626 6.42 7.46 11.82
N THR A 627 5.90 6.63 12.69
CA THR A 627 6.63 5.89 13.72
C THR A 627 7.55 4.83 13.12
N ARG A 628 8.76 4.65 13.67
CA ARG A 628 9.79 3.70 13.24
C ARG A 628 10.36 2.90 14.43
N ASP A 629 11.02 1.80 14.13
CA ASP A 629 11.82 1.09 15.12
C ASP A 629 13.23 1.75 15.23
N PRO A 630 13.55 2.38 16.37
CA PRO A 630 14.84 3.04 16.52
C PRO A 630 16.03 2.09 16.44
N SER A 631 15.83 0.78 16.63
CA SER A 631 16.89 -0.22 16.51
C SER A 631 17.25 -0.54 15.05
N LEU A 632 16.31 -0.34 14.13
CA LEU A 632 16.47 -0.54 12.69
C LEU A 632 16.69 0.78 11.95
N ALA A 633 15.90 1.80 12.27
CA ALA A 633 15.91 3.09 11.57
C ALA A 633 16.82 4.14 12.23
N GLY A 634 17.40 3.87 13.42
CA GLY A 634 18.20 4.84 14.17
C GLY A 634 17.37 5.95 14.85
N SER A 635 16.07 6.06 14.56
CA SER A 635 15.14 7.05 15.11
C SER A 635 13.77 6.42 15.37
N TYR A 636 13.01 6.99 16.31
CA TYR A 636 11.61 6.60 16.56
C TYR A 636 10.64 7.05 15.45
N TYR A 637 11.07 7.90 14.54
CA TYR A 637 10.23 8.44 13.47
C TYR A 637 11.05 8.55 12.20
N GLY A 638 10.40 8.38 11.06
CA GLY A 638 11.03 8.50 9.75
C GLY A 638 10.04 8.41 8.61
N GLU A 639 10.52 8.63 7.41
CA GLU A 639 9.71 8.65 6.19
C GLU A 639 9.75 7.30 5.47
N MET A 640 8.61 6.87 4.95
CA MET A 640 8.46 5.80 3.99
C MET A 640 7.48 6.21 2.88
N SER A 641 7.56 5.55 1.73
CA SER A 641 6.64 5.73 0.61
C SER A 641 6.16 4.39 0.07
N GLY A 642 4.88 4.26 -0.17
CA GLY A 642 4.27 3.03 -0.71
C GLY A 642 2.74 3.09 -0.67
N THR A 643 2.06 2.26 -1.44
CA THR A 643 0.64 2.00 -1.23
C THR A 643 0.37 1.42 0.16
N SER A 644 1.41 0.83 0.76
CA SER A 644 1.46 0.41 2.17
C SER A 644 1.26 1.55 3.16
N MET A 645 1.62 2.81 2.82
CA MET A 645 1.41 3.99 3.64
C MET A 645 0.08 4.68 3.33
N ALA A 646 -0.43 4.53 2.11
CA ALA A 646 -1.76 4.98 1.71
C ALA A 646 -2.88 4.17 2.40
N THR A 647 -2.73 2.85 2.47
CA THR A 647 -3.73 1.94 3.02
C THR A 647 -4.10 2.26 4.47
N PRO A 648 -3.16 2.42 5.42
CA PRO A 648 -3.51 2.72 6.80
C PRO A 648 -4.15 4.10 6.99
N GLN A 649 -3.93 5.06 6.09
CA GLN A 649 -4.69 6.31 6.10
C GLN A 649 -6.16 6.08 5.80
N VAL A 650 -6.45 5.32 4.75
CA VAL A 650 -7.84 4.99 4.38
C VAL A 650 -8.48 4.08 5.44
N THR A 651 -7.70 3.17 6.04
CA THR A 651 -8.17 2.31 7.14
C THR A 651 -8.54 3.13 8.39
N GLY A 652 -7.70 4.10 8.74
CA GLY A 652 -8.00 5.03 9.84
C GLY A 652 -9.21 5.92 9.53
N ALA A 653 -9.33 6.42 8.30
CA ALA A 653 -10.49 7.20 7.86
C ALA A 653 -11.78 6.37 7.89
N MET A 654 -11.72 5.09 7.51
CA MET A 654 -12.83 4.14 7.62
C MET A 654 -13.29 3.99 9.08
N ALA A 655 -12.35 3.79 10.01
CA ALA A 655 -12.67 3.70 11.43
C ALA A 655 -13.33 4.98 11.97
N VAL A 656 -12.85 6.16 11.59
CA VAL A 656 -13.46 7.45 11.98
C VAL A 656 -14.85 7.60 11.38
N LEU A 657 -15.06 7.20 10.12
CA LEU A 657 -16.36 7.24 9.47
C LEU A 657 -17.34 6.25 10.12
N MET A 658 -16.92 5.05 10.44
CA MET A 658 -17.74 4.06 11.15
C MET A 658 -18.13 4.54 12.56
N GLN A 659 -17.22 5.19 13.29
CA GLN A 659 -17.56 5.86 14.54
C GLN A 659 -18.72 6.84 14.34
N TYR A 660 -18.63 7.73 13.34
CA TYR A 660 -19.69 8.69 13.04
C TYR A 660 -21.01 8.01 12.69
N LEU A 661 -20.97 6.99 11.86
CA LEU A 661 -22.18 6.28 11.42
C LEU A 661 -22.86 5.56 12.58
N ARG A 662 -22.13 4.85 13.43
CA ARG A 662 -22.68 4.17 14.62
C ARG A 662 -23.26 5.14 15.64
N GLU A 663 -22.67 6.31 15.83
CA GLU A 663 -23.18 7.32 16.75
C GLU A 663 -24.49 7.99 16.28
N HIS A 664 -24.77 7.99 14.97
CA HIS A 664 -25.87 8.76 14.38
C HIS A 664 -26.94 7.93 13.70
N TYR A 665 -26.66 6.68 13.34
CA TYR A 665 -27.53 5.81 12.57
C TYR A 665 -27.54 4.41 13.19
N ASP A 666 -28.61 3.69 12.89
CA ASP A 666 -28.82 2.30 13.34
C ASP A 666 -28.84 1.43 12.07
N TYR A 667 -27.64 1.09 11.58
CA TYR A 667 -27.45 0.23 10.43
C TYR A 667 -27.16 -1.20 10.89
N GLU A 668 -27.65 -2.19 10.16
CA GLU A 668 -27.22 -3.57 10.29
C GLU A 668 -25.76 -3.73 9.79
N GLU A 669 -25.04 -4.76 10.21
CA GLU A 669 -23.60 -4.96 9.95
C GLU A 669 -23.18 -4.73 8.49
N ALA A 670 -23.74 -5.51 7.56
CA ALA A 670 -23.42 -5.38 6.13
C ALA A 670 -23.84 -4.02 5.55
N GLU A 671 -24.96 -3.43 6.02
CA GLU A 671 -25.41 -2.11 5.59
C GLU A 671 -24.45 -1.02 6.06
N LEU A 672 -23.93 -1.10 7.30
CA LEU A 672 -22.96 -0.17 7.84
C LEU A 672 -21.70 -0.15 6.98
N ARG A 673 -21.12 -1.33 6.70
CA ARG A 673 -19.92 -1.47 5.87
C ARG A 673 -20.14 -0.89 4.47
N GLN A 674 -21.22 -1.27 3.80
CA GLN A 674 -21.53 -0.81 2.46
C GLN A 674 -21.76 0.71 2.39
N VAL A 675 -22.46 1.28 3.39
CA VAL A 675 -22.70 2.72 3.47
C VAL A 675 -21.38 3.46 3.69
N ALA A 676 -20.51 2.96 4.57
CA ALA A 676 -19.21 3.55 4.83
C ALA A 676 -18.33 3.55 3.56
N ALA A 677 -18.18 2.41 2.89
CA ALA A 677 -17.42 2.29 1.65
C ALA A 677 -17.97 3.20 0.54
N ASN A 678 -19.28 3.23 0.35
CA ASN A 678 -19.93 4.08 -0.65
C ASN A 678 -19.75 5.58 -0.35
N LEU A 679 -19.81 6.00 0.92
CA LEU A 679 -19.59 7.38 1.30
C LEU A 679 -18.14 7.78 1.01
N MET A 680 -17.16 6.97 1.39
CA MET A 680 -15.75 7.26 1.11
C MET A 680 -15.50 7.43 -0.39
N MET A 681 -15.99 6.49 -1.22
CA MET A 681 -15.81 6.57 -2.67
C MET A 681 -16.58 7.74 -3.31
N SER A 682 -17.81 8.00 -2.87
CA SER A 682 -18.65 9.06 -3.48
C SER A 682 -18.24 10.47 -3.10
N THR A 683 -17.46 10.65 -2.02
CA THR A 683 -16.93 11.94 -1.57
C THR A 683 -15.45 12.12 -1.85
N ALA A 684 -14.79 11.11 -2.42
CA ALA A 684 -13.39 11.18 -2.82
C ALA A 684 -13.17 12.29 -3.86
N ASN A 685 -11.99 12.92 -3.78
CA ASN A 685 -11.62 14.02 -4.67
C ASN A 685 -10.72 13.50 -5.78
N PRO A 686 -11.09 13.61 -7.06
CA PRO A 686 -10.22 13.22 -8.16
C PRO A 686 -8.86 13.94 -8.11
N VAL A 687 -7.79 13.19 -8.32
CA VAL A 687 -6.44 13.73 -8.44
C VAL A 687 -6.24 14.18 -9.88
N MET A 688 -5.60 15.33 -10.06
CA MET A 688 -5.45 15.99 -11.35
C MET A 688 -4.00 15.93 -11.85
N GLU A 689 -3.81 15.76 -13.15
CA GLU A 689 -2.55 16.01 -13.85
C GLU A 689 -2.76 17.27 -14.73
N GLY A 690 -2.39 18.43 -14.21
CA GLY A 690 -2.72 19.71 -14.82
C GLY A 690 -4.24 19.96 -14.82
N GLU A 691 -4.86 20.06 -16.00
CA GLU A 691 -6.31 20.26 -16.17
C GLU A 691 -7.09 18.93 -16.35
N LEU A 692 -6.41 17.80 -16.42
CA LEU A 692 -7.01 16.48 -16.66
C LEU A 692 -7.06 15.68 -15.36
N GLU A 693 -8.14 14.90 -15.17
CA GLU A 693 -8.20 13.91 -14.11
C GLU A 693 -7.31 12.71 -14.46
N TYR A 694 -6.59 12.18 -13.46
CA TYR A 694 -5.97 10.87 -13.62
C TYR A 694 -7.03 9.82 -13.95
N SER A 695 -6.61 8.81 -14.72
CA SER A 695 -7.49 7.68 -15.02
C SER A 695 -8.02 7.03 -13.73
N PRO A 696 -9.32 6.66 -13.66
CA PRO A 696 -9.85 5.86 -12.55
C PRO A 696 -9.08 4.55 -12.32
N ARG A 697 -8.35 4.06 -13.33
CA ARG A 697 -7.46 2.89 -13.21
C ARG A 697 -6.26 3.14 -12.29
N ALA A 698 -5.89 4.41 -12.06
CA ALA A 698 -4.76 4.79 -11.23
C ALA A 698 -5.19 5.23 -9.82
N GLN A 699 -6.39 5.78 -9.69
CA GLN A 699 -6.85 6.44 -8.47
C GLN A 699 -8.18 5.92 -7.90
N GLY A 700 -8.88 5.03 -8.64
CA GLY A 700 -10.25 4.68 -8.29
C GLY A 700 -11.17 5.89 -8.35
N ALA A 701 -11.92 6.11 -7.26
CA ALA A 701 -12.80 7.28 -7.08
C ALA A 701 -12.03 8.60 -6.83
N GLY A 702 -10.75 8.51 -6.46
CA GLY A 702 -9.91 9.66 -6.11
C GLY A 702 -9.33 9.56 -4.69
N LEU A 703 -8.74 10.65 -4.21
CA LEU A 703 -8.21 10.78 -2.86
C LEU A 703 -9.36 10.85 -1.84
N VAL A 704 -9.31 10.01 -0.80
CA VAL A 704 -10.27 9.97 0.31
C VAL A 704 -10.38 11.30 1.03
#